data_c34fe09eba33e09960976ae492178dfe
#
_entry.id   c34fe09eba33e09960976ae492178dfe
#
_cell.length_a   1.000
_cell.length_b   1.000
_cell.length_c   1.000
_cell.angle_alpha   90.00
_cell.angle_beta   90.00
_cell.angle_gamma   90.00
#
_symmetry.space_group_name_H-M   'P 1'
#
loop_
_entity.id
_entity.type
_entity.pdbx_description
1 polymer ?
#
loop_
_entity_poly.entity_id
_entity_poly.type
_entity_poly.pdbx_seq_one_letter_code
_entity_poly.pdbx_strand_id
1 'polypeptide(L)'
;MKFSYQWLCELVPGLALQPQELMRLITLKTAECEGVAEFGAELARASVARIVAVEPMPDGHNRKAVVETVRYGQKTVVCGAPNCRVGLVTAYLPVGKAVIHGVESDGMLASGKELGINGDHRGIVELDGERTLTPDHVIEVDNKSLTHRPDLWGHLGMAREVAAISAGALRDPVNVALLPTGASNIRVEIHDWELCPRYSALVFENVTVQPSPLCLQYRLEAIGLNAINNIVDVTNLLLAELPQPMHAFDLDKLAGKTIFVRPAKAGEKITALNDEEYALSPSNLVIADAQGAIAIAGIIGGRASAIGNATKRIVLESANFEAIGVRKTSSQLKLRTDASMRFEKAQDPATTVRGLARAIELLQEVSPGIRLLGGLVDESAKVAAPPPIEISVTWLAAKLGRAVSLEQVRGILQSLEFEVRESAQGSLAVTVPSWRATKDITLKEDLLEEVGRMLGYDSVTPVAPLVKTSVPPSNPERVYHRRLRTMAVDQGYTEVSNYSFISEEMARKFGLEPEAHVIVKNPIASDQALLRLSLLPGVCRNILENSRHLTSFRFFEIGREVHKRPAGLPEEVPHLMAAIFAREGDGVAGLFELKRLAECVLPGCTAVASTAAETRVFEHPERAASIQIAGASVGRLFELHPNAGVEGRAAILDLDLHAAFAWEKNEVRYQPLSRYPTSSFDLSVVCELREPVGTIGVRLREASGDDVQSIEFVREYTGAPLPADRKSVSFRLTAGASGRTLSSDEVGVIRTSIIAGMRAHGYDLRV
;
A
#
# COMPACT_ATOMS: atom_id res chain seq x y z
N MET A 1 8.94 13.58 1.18
CA MET A 1 9.67 14.73 1.79
C MET A 1 10.16 15.66 0.71
N LYS A 2 10.15 16.98 0.99
CA LYS A 2 10.61 18.00 0.04
C LYS A 2 11.87 18.66 0.56
N PHE A 3 12.88 18.78 -0.31
CA PHE A 3 14.16 19.39 0.01
C PHE A 3 14.44 20.53 -0.95
N SER A 4 14.68 21.72 -0.38
CA SER A 4 15.10 22.91 -1.12
C SER A 4 16.55 22.73 -1.59
N TYR A 5 16.80 22.86 -2.88
CA TYR A 5 18.14 22.75 -3.44
C TYR A 5 19.04 23.93 -2.98
N GLN A 6 18.49 25.14 -2.89
CA GLN A 6 19.23 26.28 -2.36
C GLN A 6 19.67 26.05 -0.91
N TRP A 7 18.80 25.48 -0.07
CA TRP A 7 19.13 25.17 1.30
C TRP A 7 20.21 24.08 1.40
N LEU A 8 20.15 23.06 0.52
CA LEU A 8 21.23 22.07 0.43
C LEU A 8 22.55 22.71 0.00
N CYS A 9 22.56 23.68 -0.93
CA CYS A 9 23.76 24.44 -1.30
C CYS A 9 24.35 25.30 -0.15
N GLU A 10 23.50 25.83 0.73
CA GLU A 10 23.94 26.54 1.92
C GLU A 10 24.63 25.59 2.94
N LEU A 11 24.11 24.37 3.09
CA LEU A 11 24.66 23.36 3.99
C LEU A 11 25.84 22.59 3.39
N VAL A 12 25.96 22.55 2.06
CA VAL A 12 27.10 21.96 1.33
C VAL A 12 27.71 23.03 0.41
N PRO A 13 28.53 23.94 0.95
CA PRO A 13 29.14 25.01 0.18
C PRO A 13 29.98 24.48 -0.99
N GLY A 14 29.76 25.05 -2.18
CA GLY A 14 30.43 24.59 -3.41
C GLY A 14 29.79 23.39 -4.11
N LEU A 15 28.60 22.99 -3.73
CA LEU A 15 27.83 21.97 -4.44
C LEU A 15 27.62 22.37 -5.91
N ALA A 16 28.29 21.68 -6.83
CA ALA A 16 28.27 21.98 -8.26
C ALA A 16 27.27 21.16 -9.07
N LEU A 17 26.71 20.10 -8.48
CA LEU A 17 25.74 19.21 -9.13
C LEU A 17 24.43 19.96 -9.42
N GLN A 18 23.94 19.87 -10.65
CA GLN A 18 22.64 20.45 -10.97
C GLN A 18 21.51 19.66 -10.28
N PRO A 19 20.32 20.27 -10.00
CA PRO A 19 19.24 19.64 -9.25
C PRO A 19 18.83 18.27 -9.79
N GLN A 20 18.72 18.09 -11.10
CA GLN A 20 18.33 16.83 -11.74
C GLN A 20 19.39 15.73 -11.56
N GLU A 21 20.68 16.11 -11.68
CA GLU A 21 21.77 15.16 -11.46
C GLU A 21 21.90 14.79 -9.99
N LEU A 22 21.73 15.76 -9.08
CA LEU A 22 21.69 15.50 -7.65
C LEU A 22 20.57 14.55 -7.29
N MET A 23 19.35 14.78 -7.80
CA MET A 23 18.19 13.88 -7.62
C MET A 23 18.53 12.45 -8.06
N ARG A 24 19.13 12.29 -9.26
CA ARG A 24 19.54 10.97 -9.75
C ARG A 24 20.53 10.27 -8.83
N LEU A 25 21.51 10.99 -8.31
CA LEU A 25 22.51 10.45 -7.38
C LEU A 25 21.90 10.12 -6.00
N ILE A 26 20.98 10.93 -5.49
CA ILE A 26 20.24 10.62 -4.26
C ILE A 26 19.42 9.33 -4.46
N THR A 27 18.72 9.20 -5.58
CA THR A 27 17.96 7.98 -5.90
C THR A 27 18.84 6.73 -5.91
N LEU A 28 20.03 6.83 -6.50
CA LEU A 28 20.92 5.67 -6.62
C LEU A 28 21.65 5.31 -5.32
N LYS A 29 21.85 6.28 -4.41
CA LYS A 29 22.76 6.10 -3.26
C LYS A 29 22.10 6.26 -1.91
N THR A 30 20.92 6.88 -1.83
CA THR A 30 20.30 7.23 -0.54
C THR A 30 18.82 6.82 -0.46
N ALA A 31 17.96 7.39 -1.32
CA ALA A 31 16.52 7.17 -1.26
C ALA A 31 15.86 7.53 -2.59
N GLU A 32 14.78 6.85 -2.93
CA GLU A 32 14.00 7.08 -4.13
C GLU A 32 13.42 8.50 -4.17
N CYS A 33 13.70 9.21 -5.26
CA CYS A 33 13.15 10.53 -5.52
C CYS A 33 12.01 10.47 -6.54
N GLU A 34 10.93 11.21 -6.30
CA GLU A 34 9.77 11.29 -7.18
C GLU A 34 9.95 12.32 -8.29
N GLY A 35 10.77 13.37 -8.07
CA GLY A 35 11.04 14.39 -9.06
C GLY A 35 11.72 15.65 -8.52
N VAL A 36 11.92 16.61 -9.44
CA VAL A 36 12.39 17.97 -9.15
C VAL A 36 11.41 18.97 -9.75
N ALA A 37 10.93 19.89 -8.93
CA ALA A 37 10.03 20.96 -9.34
C ALA A 37 10.69 22.32 -9.12
N GLU A 38 10.44 23.28 -10.02
CA GLU A 38 10.83 24.67 -9.82
C GLU A 38 9.83 25.37 -8.90
N PHE A 39 10.31 26.17 -7.95
CA PHE A 39 9.52 26.95 -7.01
C PHE A 39 9.86 28.44 -7.14
N GLY A 40 8.83 29.29 -7.23
CA GLY A 40 9.02 30.72 -7.38
C GLY A 40 9.60 31.14 -8.75
N ALA A 41 9.24 30.47 -9.85
CA ALA A 41 9.76 30.75 -11.20
C ALA A 41 9.66 32.23 -11.61
N GLU A 42 8.59 32.92 -11.18
CA GLU A 42 8.39 34.35 -11.46
C GLU A 42 9.45 35.26 -10.85
N LEU A 43 10.16 34.78 -9.81
CA LEU A 43 11.27 35.52 -9.19
C LEU A 43 12.44 35.77 -10.15
N ALA A 44 12.60 34.93 -11.19
CA ALA A 44 13.67 35.09 -12.21
C ALA A 44 13.55 36.45 -12.93
N ARG A 45 12.35 36.91 -13.16
CA ARG A 45 12.08 38.19 -13.83
C ARG A 45 11.64 39.30 -12.87
N ALA A 46 11.41 39.02 -11.61
CA ALA A 46 11.11 40.01 -10.60
C ALA A 46 12.29 40.93 -10.33
N SER A 47 12.01 42.15 -9.88
CA SER A 47 13.03 43.08 -9.42
C SER A 47 12.62 43.66 -8.08
N VAL A 48 13.58 43.84 -7.18
CA VAL A 48 13.36 44.67 -5.99
C VAL A 48 12.97 46.09 -6.47
N ALA A 49 11.95 46.65 -5.84
CA ALA A 49 11.44 47.99 -6.13
C ALA A 49 11.17 48.73 -4.83
N ARG A 50 11.57 50.02 -4.78
CA ARG A 50 11.22 50.95 -3.71
C ARG A 50 10.12 51.88 -4.19
N ILE A 51 9.04 52.00 -3.44
CA ILE A 51 7.96 52.94 -3.74
C ILE A 51 8.43 54.35 -3.32
N VAL A 52 8.57 55.23 -4.29
CA VAL A 52 9.07 56.62 -4.05
C VAL A 52 7.95 57.66 -3.99
N ALA A 53 6.82 57.41 -4.65
CA ALA A 53 5.62 58.26 -4.60
C ALA A 53 4.34 57.45 -4.72
N VAL A 54 3.26 57.88 -4.07
CA VAL A 54 1.92 57.28 -4.14
C VAL A 54 0.90 58.37 -4.23
N GLU A 55 0.03 58.32 -5.27
CA GLU A 55 -1.06 59.22 -5.48
C GLU A 55 -2.40 58.42 -5.48
N PRO A 56 -3.44 58.87 -4.76
CA PRO A 56 -4.76 58.24 -4.83
C PRO A 56 -5.37 58.39 -6.21
N MET A 57 -6.09 57.38 -6.68
CA MET A 57 -6.81 57.43 -7.95
C MET A 57 -8.29 57.83 -7.75
N PRO A 58 -8.96 58.33 -8.80
CA PRO A 58 -10.36 58.83 -8.72
C PRO A 58 -11.38 57.73 -8.29
N ASP A 59 -11.06 56.47 -8.48
CA ASP A 59 -11.90 55.33 -8.08
C ASP A 59 -11.89 55.07 -6.55
N GLY A 60 -11.04 55.77 -5.80
CA GLY A 60 -10.95 55.67 -4.34
C GLY A 60 -10.34 54.35 -3.83
N HIS A 61 -10.05 53.41 -4.71
CA HIS A 61 -9.54 52.09 -4.36
C HIS A 61 -8.07 51.87 -4.81
N ASN A 62 -7.77 52.24 -6.04
CA ASN A 62 -6.44 52.12 -6.62
C ASN A 62 -5.54 53.31 -6.28
N ARG A 63 -4.24 53.08 -6.34
CA ARG A 63 -3.20 54.08 -6.16
C ARG A 63 -2.25 54.06 -7.35
N LYS A 64 -1.88 55.21 -7.84
CA LYS A 64 -0.78 55.35 -8.78
C LYS A 64 0.50 55.44 -7.98
N ALA A 65 1.38 54.47 -8.14
CA ALA A 65 2.67 54.40 -7.46
C ALA A 65 3.81 54.61 -8.45
N VAL A 66 4.79 55.42 -8.07
CA VAL A 66 6.08 55.53 -8.77
C VAL A 66 7.08 54.72 -7.97
N VAL A 67 7.78 53.84 -8.67
CA VAL A 67 8.73 52.91 -8.06
C VAL A 67 10.09 52.98 -8.74
N GLU A 68 11.16 52.90 -7.95
CA GLU A 68 12.52 52.70 -8.42
C GLU A 68 12.86 51.22 -8.35
N THR A 69 13.14 50.59 -9.49
CA THR A 69 13.47 49.19 -9.58
C THR A 69 14.95 49.02 -9.86
N VAL A 70 15.56 47.96 -9.27
CA VAL A 70 17.00 47.67 -9.44
C VAL A 70 17.31 47.31 -10.91
N ARG A 71 16.40 46.58 -11.62
CA ARG A 71 16.69 46.08 -12.98
C ARG A 71 16.09 46.91 -14.09
N TYR A 72 14.98 47.60 -13.86
CA TYR A 72 14.15 48.17 -14.92
C TYR A 72 14.04 49.70 -14.83
N GLY A 73 14.78 50.35 -13.91
CA GLY A 73 14.73 51.78 -13.66
C GLY A 73 13.41 52.22 -13.02
N GLN A 74 13.09 53.52 -13.18
CA GLN A 74 11.87 54.08 -12.62
C GLN A 74 10.64 53.63 -13.44
N LYS A 75 9.58 53.22 -12.73
CA LYS A 75 8.31 52.76 -13.32
C LYS A 75 7.12 53.41 -12.64
N THR A 76 6.06 53.61 -13.42
CA THR A 76 4.75 53.97 -12.88
C THR A 76 3.83 52.78 -12.95
N VAL A 77 3.20 52.41 -11.83
CA VAL A 77 2.30 51.26 -11.73
C VAL A 77 1.01 51.63 -11.01
N VAL A 78 -0.08 51.01 -11.37
CA VAL A 78 -1.34 51.08 -10.62
C VAL A 78 -1.42 49.94 -9.65
N CYS A 79 -1.62 50.21 -8.38
CA CYS A 79 -1.63 49.21 -7.30
C CYS A 79 -2.91 49.35 -6.47
N GLY A 80 -3.67 48.22 -6.36
CA GLY A 80 -4.86 48.12 -5.51
C GLY A 80 -4.60 47.59 -4.12
N ALA A 81 -3.34 47.29 -3.78
CA ALA A 81 -3.01 46.71 -2.51
C ALA A 81 -3.13 47.70 -1.34
N PRO A 82 -3.73 47.32 -0.20
CA PRO A 82 -3.96 48.22 0.93
C PRO A 82 -2.66 48.67 1.60
N ASN A 83 -1.58 47.89 1.50
CA ASN A 83 -0.29 48.17 2.07
C ASN A 83 0.66 48.95 1.17
N CYS A 84 0.20 49.42 0.00
CA CYS A 84 0.96 50.28 -0.91
C CYS A 84 1.22 51.66 -0.25
N ARG A 85 2.50 51.97 0.10
CA ARG A 85 2.91 53.20 0.78
C ARG A 85 4.31 53.62 0.37
N VAL A 86 4.58 54.92 0.47
CA VAL A 86 5.91 55.48 0.19
C VAL A 86 6.95 54.88 1.15
N GLY A 87 8.10 54.52 0.62
CA GLY A 87 9.25 53.94 1.35
C GLY A 87 9.21 52.42 1.42
N LEU A 88 8.07 51.77 1.07
CA LEU A 88 7.99 50.30 1.05
C LEU A 88 8.93 49.70 -0.01
N VAL A 89 9.70 48.70 0.39
CA VAL A 89 10.49 47.88 -0.53
C VAL A 89 9.67 46.62 -0.84
N THR A 90 9.46 46.34 -2.13
CA THR A 90 8.56 45.30 -2.63
C THR A 90 9.12 44.66 -3.90
N ALA A 91 8.39 43.73 -4.49
CA ALA A 91 8.73 43.10 -5.76
C ALA A 91 7.93 43.72 -6.92
N TYR A 92 8.63 44.08 -7.98
CA TYR A 92 8.08 44.50 -9.24
C TYR A 92 8.16 43.39 -10.27
N LEU A 93 7.08 43.15 -11.02
CA LEU A 93 7.01 42.23 -12.15
C LEU A 93 6.76 42.98 -13.48
N PRO A 94 7.58 42.73 -14.53
CA PRO A 94 7.43 43.34 -15.83
C PRO A 94 6.39 42.60 -16.68
N VAL A 95 5.10 42.68 -16.30
CA VAL A 95 4.00 41.98 -16.99
C VAL A 95 3.47 42.73 -18.23
N GLY A 96 4.11 43.82 -18.62
CA GLY A 96 3.72 44.66 -19.75
C GLY A 96 2.97 45.91 -19.33
N LYS A 97 2.56 46.72 -20.35
CA LYS A 97 1.84 48.00 -20.16
C LYS A 97 0.34 47.82 -20.28
N ALA A 98 -0.41 48.39 -19.36
CA ALA A 98 -1.87 48.46 -19.39
C ALA A 98 -2.38 49.83 -19.00
N VAL A 99 -3.49 50.28 -19.58
CA VAL A 99 -4.15 51.53 -19.14
C VAL A 99 -5.25 51.16 -18.14
N ILE A 100 -5.10 51.58 -16.90
CA ILE A 100 -6.06 51.35 -15.81
C ILE A 100 -6.61 52.70 -15.35
N HIS A 101 -7.90 52.91 -15.52
CA HIS A 101 -8.58 54.19 -15.20
C HIS A 101 -7.86 55.43 -15.74
N GLY A 102 -7.35 55.33 -16.99
CA GLY A 102 -6.68 56.47 -17.67
C GLY A 102 -5.20 56.64 -17.29
N VAL A 103 -4.64 55.83 -16.44
CA VAL A 103 -3.21 55.83 -16.06
C VAL A 103 -2.51 54.67 -16.74
N GLU A 104 -1.41 54.91 -17.44
CA GLU A 104 -0.54 53.87 -17.99
C GLU A 104 0.23 53.21 -16.83
N SER A 105 -0.04 51.92 -16.58
CA SER A 105 0.68 51.06 -15.63
C SER A 105 1.72 50.26 -16.41
N ASP A 106 2.99 50.46 -16.14
CA ASP A 106 4.10 49.72 -16.73
C ASP A 106 4.56 48.63 -15.73
N GLY A 107 3.96 47.46 -15.84
CA GLY A 107 4.19 46.34 -14.90
C GLY A 107 3.26 46.36 -13.69
N MET A 108 3.60 45.59 -12.66
CA MET A 108 2.83 45.50 -11.42
C MET A 108 3.73 45.29 -10.19
N LEU A 109 3.23 45.69 -9.01
CA LEU A 109 3.78 45.28 -7.72
C LEU A 109 3.15 43.94 -7.31
N ALA A 110 3.95 42.98 -6.95
CA ALA A 110 3.53 41.61 -6.81
C ALA A 110 3.16 41.23 -5.38
N SER A 111 2.13 40.40 -5.24
CA SER A 111 1.79 39.65 -4.05
C SER A 111 2.56 38.31 -4.02
N GLY A 112 2.48 37.58 -2.92
CA GLY A 112 3.06 36.24 -2.83
C GLY A 112 2.53 35.27 -3.88
N LYS A 113 1.25 35.42 -4.25
CA LYS A 113 0.61 34.59 -5.28
C LYS A 113 1.18 34.86 -6.68
N GLU A 114 1.36 36.12 -7.05
CA GLU A 114 1.94 36.49 -8.36
C GLU A 114 3.41 36.13 -8.48
N LEU A 115 4.13 36.06 -7.37
CA LEU A 115 5.52 35.58 -7.34
C LEU A 115 5.61 34.03 -7.32
N GLY A 116 4.47 33.33 -7.19
CA GLY A 116 4.47 31.87 -7.08
C GLY A 116 5.06 31.34 -5.75
N ILE A 117 5.01 32.17 -4.68
CA ILE A 117 5.54 31.81 -3.35
C ILE A 117 4.46 31.13 -2.51
N ASN A 118 3.27 31.75 -2.41
CA ASN A 118 2.15 31.23 -1.62
C ASN A 118 0.82 31.69 -2.22
N GLY A 119 -0.31 31.37 -1.56
CA GLY A 119 -1.65 31.76 -2.00
C GLY A 119 -2.08 33.18 -1.62
N ASP A 120 -1.25 33.97 -0.91
CA ASP A 120 -1.62 35.28 -0.40
C ASP A 120 -1.59 36.35 -1.52
N HIS A 121 -2.73 36.99 -1.71
CA HIS A 121 -2.94 38.09 -2.67
C HIS A 121 -3.63 39.31 -2.04
N ARG A 122 -3.70 39.39 -0.70
CA ARG A 122 -4.35 40.48 0.04
C ARG A 122 -3.55 41.77 0.00
N GLY A 123 -2.25 41.68 -0.31
CA GLY A 123 -1.36 42.83 -0.41
C GLY A 123 -0.11 42.46 -1.23
N ILE A 124 0.70 43.50 -1.51
CA ILE A 124 2.03 43.32 -2.13
C ILE A 124 3.02 42.81 -1.08
N VAL A 125 4.02 42.03 -1.52
CA VAL A 125 5.06 41.54 -0.62
C VAL A 125 5.89 42.68 -0.02
N GLU A 126 6.29 42.55 1.24
CA GLU A 126 7.18 43.49 1.92
C GLU A 126 8.55 42.80 2.04
N LEU A 127 9.58 43.39 1.42
CA LEU A 127 10.93 42.86 1.43
C LEU A 127 11.75 43.49 2.55
N ASP A 128 12.53 42.69 3.26
CA ASP A 128 13.46 43.14 4.28
C ASP A 128 14.77 43.63 3.64
N GLY A 129 14.76 44.90 3.18
CA GLY A 129 15.87 45.50 2.49
C GLY A 129 16.06 45.02 1.04
N GLU A 130 17.30 45.00 0.55
CA GLU A 130 17.61 44.69 -0.85
C GLU A 130 17.86 43.20 -1.11
N ARG A 131 17.51 42.31 -0.18
CA ARG A 131 17.65 40.84 -0.40
C ARG A 131 16.72 40.40 -1.52
N THR A 132 17.32 39.91 -2.60
CA THR A 132 16.59 39.39 -3.75
C THR A 132 16.30 37.90 -3.52
N LEU A 133 15.04 37.50 -3.54
CA LEU A 133 14.68 36.09 -3.63
C LEU A 133 14.96 35.61 -5.07
N THR A 134 15.41 34.39 -5.19
CA THR A 134 15.66 33.71 -6.48
C THR A 134 14.85 32.42 -6.56
N PRO A 135 14.50 31.97 -7.78
CA PRO A 135 13.83 30.66 -7.93
C PRO A 135 14.62 29.55 -7.27
N ASP A 136 13.92 28.61 -6.68
CA ASP A 136 14.49 27.41 -6.09
C ASP A 136 14.07 26.16 -6.85
N HIS A 137 14.76 25.05 -6.63
CA HIS A 137 14.38 23.74 -7.09
C HIS A 137 14.10 22.86 -5.87
N VAL A 138 12.95 22.19 -5.90
CA VAL A 138 12.51 21.33 -4.80
C VAL A 138 12.61 19.88 -5.24
N ILE A 139 13.46 19.11 -4.57
CA ILE A 139 13.62 17.67 -4.77
C ILE A 139 12.62 16.96 -3.86
N GLU A 140 11.74 16.16 -4.45
CA GLU A 140 10.76 15.34 -3.73
C GLU A 140 11.26 13.91 -3.57
N VAL A 141 11.35 13.44 -2.31
CA VAL A 141 11.84 12.10 -1.94
C VAL A 141 10.68 11.30 -1.36
N ASP A 142 10.52 10.03 -1.77
CA ASP A 142 9.48 9.15 -1.22
C ASP A 142 9.71 8.90 0.28
N ASN A 143 8.68 9.22 1.06
CA ASN A 143 8.71 9.05 2.51
C ASN A 143 8.91 7.60 2.97
N LYS A 144 8.51 6.61 2.16
CA LYS A 144 8.68 5.19 2.48
C LYS A 144 10.14 4.79 2.48
N SER A 145 10.93 5.37 1.56
CA SER A 145 12.36 5.14 1.44
C SER A 145 13.18 5.71 2.62
N LEU A 146 12.59 6.62 3.42
CA LEU A 146 13.23 7.29 4.56
C LEU A 146 12.82 6.72 5.93
N THR A 147 11.98 5.70 5.99
CA THR A 147 11.34 5.23 7.23
C THR A 147 12.34 4.75 8.29
N HIS A 148 13.47 4.19 7.87
CA HIS A 148 14.53 3.69 8.76
C HIS A 148 15.55 4.78 9.15
N ARG A 149 15.59 5.90 8.42
CA ARG A 149 16.57 7.00 8.56
C ARG A 149 15.92 8.24 9.19
N PRO A 150 15.85 8.35 10.54
CA PRO A 150 15.27 9.51 11.21
C PRO A 150 15.95 10.82 10.85
N ASP A 151 17.25 10.81 10.61
CA ASP A 151 18.05 11.98 10.24
C ASP A 151 17.64 12.57 8.88
N LEU A 152 17.22 11.74 7.93
CA LEU A 152 16.80 12.18 6.59
C LEU A 152 15.39 12.84 6.56
N TRP A 153 14.75 13.01 7.71
CA TRP A 153 13.50 13.80 7.82
C TRP A 153 13.78 15.31 7.97
N GLY A 154 15.02 15.73 7.75
CA GLY A 154 15.46 17.12 7.73
C GLY A 154 16.62 17.38 6.77
N HIS A 155 16.81 18.67 6.42
CA HIS A 155 17.81 19.11 5.44
C HIS A 155 19.25 18.80 5.86
N LEU A 156 19.58 18.89 7.15
CA LEU A 156 20.94 18.60 7.61
C LEU A 156 21.36 17.14 7.38
N GLY A 157 20.42 16.18 7.64
CA GLY A 157 20.68 14.78 7.35
C GLY A 157 20.85 14.52 5.85
N MET A 158 19.97 15.10 5.01
CA MET A 158 20.10 15.01 3.56
C MET A 158 21.36 15.70 3.05
N ALA A 159 21.74 16.85 3.61
CA ALA A 159 22.97 17.55 3.25
C ALA A 159 24.22 16.72 3.58
N ARG A 160 24.21 15.93 4.66
CA ARG A 160 25.27 14.97 4.99
C ARG A 160 25.44 13.93 3.89
N GLU A 161 24.34 13.37 3.40
CA GLU A 161 24.36 12.45 2.25
C GLU A 161 24.88 13.14 0.98
N VAL A 162 24.38 14.34 0.69
CA VAL A 162 24.81 15.15 -0.45
C VAL A 162 26.29 15.48 -0.40
N ALA A 163 26.83 15.82 0.77
CA ALA A 163 28.25 16.07 0.98
C ALA A 163 29.09 14.82 0.67
N ALA A 164 28.66 13.65 1.18
CA ALA A 164 29.33 12.38 0.89
C ALA A 164 29.25 12.00 -0.61
N ILE A 165 28.10 12.21 -1.25
CA ILE A 165 27.87 11.92 -2.68
C ILE A 165 28.72 12.82 -3.58
N SER A 166 28.83 14.12 -3.24
CA SER A 166 29.53 15.12 -4.04
C SER A 166 31.00 15.29 -3.68
N ALA A 167 31.50 14.55 -2.68
CA ALA A 167 32.79 14.74 -2.05
C ALA A 167 33.00 16.21 -1.53
N GLY A 168 31.91 16.84 -1.11
CA GLY A 168 31.86 18.19 -0.54
C GLY A 168 32.04 18.19 0.97
N ALA A 169 32.09 19.38 1.55
CA ALA A 169 32.15 19.57 3.00
C ALA A 169 30.78 19.95 3.55
N LEU A 170 30.31 19.27 4.60
CA LEU A 170 29.11 19.65 5.32
C LEU A 170 29.40 20.88 6.21
N ARG A 171 28.50 21.87 6.14
CA ARG A 171 28.46 23.00 7.06
C ARG A 171 27.39 22.75 8.12
N ASP A 172 27.81 22.52 9.36
CA ASP A 172 26.87 22.42 10.48
C ASP A 172 26.36 23.82 10.86
N PRO A 173 25.04 24.10 10.80
CA PRO A 173 24.50 25.41 11.14
C PRO A 173 24.36 25.63 12.64
N VAL A 174 24.63 24.64 13.50
CA VAL A 174 24.37 24.68 14.94
C VAL A 174 25.59 25.14 15.74
N ASN A 175 25.41 26.22 16.48
CA ASN A 175 26.43 26.70 17.43
C ASN A 175 26.01 26.40 18.88
N VAL A 176 26.42 25.24 19.40
CA VAL A 176 26.10 24.82 20.78
C VAL A 176 26.68 25.75 21.88
N ALA A 177 27.66 26.59 21.57
CA ALA A 177 28.23 27.55 22.53
C ALA A 177 27.25 28.67 22.92
N LEU A 178 26.16 28.84 22.20
CA LEU A 178 25.08 29.78 22.50
C LEU A 178 24.20 29.35 23.68
N LEU A 179 24.26 28.09 24.08
CA LEU A 179 23.42 27.57 25.18
C LEU A 179 23.81 28.23 26.50
N PRO A 180 22.79 28.79 27.23
CA PRO A 180 23.08 29.49 28.48
C PRO A 180 23.42 28.50 29.59
N THR A 181 24.31 28.89 30.46
CA THR A 181 24.62 28.19 31.73
C THR A 181 23.89 28.84 32.92
N GLY A 182 23.76 28.11 34.03
CA GLY A 182 23.18 28.62 35.27
C GLY A 182 21.75 28.05 35.52
N ALA A 183 21.09 28.62 36.53
CA ALA A 183 19.78 28.15 36.97
C ALA A 183 18.67 28.57 35.98
N SER A 184 17.78 27.69 35.69
CA SER A 184 16.58 27.95 34.88
C SER A 184 15.45 28.55 35.72
N ASN A 185 14.53 29.26 35.07
CA ASN A 185 13.32 29.83 35.65
C ASN A 185 12.13 28.86 35.67
N ILE A 186 12.25 27.71 35.03
CA ILE A 186 11.27 26.64 35.03
C ILE A 186 11.95 25.34 35.49
N ARG A 187 11.11 24.38 35.91
CA ARG A 187 11.50 23.02 36.24
C ARG A 187 10.79 22.04 35.31
N VAL A 188 11.45 20.94 34.99
CA VAL A 188 10.87 19.83 34.27
C VAL A 188 10.94 18.57 35.11
N GLU A 189 9.86 17.80 35.17
CA GLU A 189 9.78 16.52 35.86
C GLU A 189 9.28 15.45 34.87
N ILE A 190 10.14 14.50 34.55
CA ILE A 190 9.80 13.37 33.70
C ILE A 190 9.39 12.20 34.59
N HIS A 191 8.14 11.76 34.48
CA HIS A 191 7.60 10.65 35.29
C HIS A 191 7.80 9.29 34.61
N ASP A 192 8.05 9.26 33.29
CA ASP A 192 8.27 8.05 32.53
C ASP A 192 9.43 8.25 31.54
N TRP A 193 10.59 7.75 31.93
CA TRP A 193 11.84 7.87 31.16
C TRP A 193 11.92 6.95 29.93
N GLU A 194 11.08 5.92 29.87
CA GLU A 194 10.97 5.06 28.68
C GLU A 194 10.21 5.77 27.56
N LEU A 195 9.14 6.52 27.92
CA LEU A 195 8.33 7.26 26.98
C LEU A 195 8.91 8.63 26.60
N CYS A 196 9.72 9.24 27.49
CA CYS A 196 10.42 10.50 27.23
C CYS A 196 11.88 10.42 27.65
N PRO A 197 12.79 9.96 26.78
CA PRO A 197 14.22 9.84 27.10
C PRO A 197 14.93 11.17 27.34
N ARG A 198 14.44 12.28 26.78
CA ARG A 198 15.03 13.60 26.99
C ARG A 198 14.00 14.70 26.81
N TYR A 199 14.06 15.70 27.70
CA TYR A 199 13.27 16.92 27.60
C TYR A 199 14.17 18.12 27.90
N SER A 200 14.32 19.00 26.92
CA SER A 200 15.13 20.20 27.02
C SER A 200 14.26 21.43 26.80
N ALA A 201 14.52 22.53 27.52
CA ALA A 201 13.74 23.76 27.36
C ALA A 201 14.56 25.01 27.65
N LEU A 202 14.21 26.10 26.96
CA LEU A 202 14.69 27.45 27.20
C LEU A 202 13.53 28.40 27.41
N VAL A 203 13.77 29.42 28.25
CA VAL A 203 12.82 30.51 28.48
C VAL A 203 13.29 31.76 27.77
N PHE A 204 12.40 32.42 27.06
CA PHE A 204 12.66 33.71 26.42
C PHE A 204 11.69 34.77 26.92
N GLU A 205 12.14 36.00 27.02
CA GLU A 205 11.36 37.20 27.34
C GLU A 205 11.53 38.28 26.25
N ASN A 206 10.71 39.33 26.33
CA ASN A 206 10.62 40.40 25.32
C ASN A 206 10.27 39.86 23.92
N VAL A 207 9.47 38.81 23.86
CA VAL A 207 9.00 38.23 22.62
C VAL A 207 8.07 39.22 21.91
N THR A 208 8.25 39.37 20.60
CA THR A 208 7.33 40.06 19.71
C THR A 208 6.84 39.07 18.67
N VAL A 209 5.55 38.72 18.75
CA VAL A 209 4.89 37.86 17.75
C VAL A 209 4.43 38.73 16.60
N GLN A 210 4.92 38.43 15.42
CA GLN A 210 4.65 39.16 14.16
C GLN A 210 4.76 38.21 12.96
N PRO A 211 4.33 38.63 11.74
CA PRO A 211 4.61 37.85 10.54
C PRO A 211 6.12 37.61 10.37
N SER A 212 6.47 36.43 9.88
CA SER A 212 7.87 36.10 9.59
C SER A 212 8.44 36.94 8.46
N PRO A 213 9.76 37.19 8.43
CA PRO A 213 10.45 37.73 7.26
C PRO A 213 10.13 36.89 6.00
N LEU A 214 10.00 37.57 4.85
CA LEU A 214 9.57 36.89 3.62
C LEU A 214 10.54 35.76 3.19
N CYS A 215 11.83 35.89 3.47
CA CYS A 215 12.82 34.84 3.18
C CYS A 215 12.56 33.56 3.99
N LEU A 216 12.11 33.67 5.25
CA LEU A 216 11.71 32.53 6.08
C LEU A 216 10.41 31.90 5.57
N GLN A 217 9.40 32.76 5.24
CA GLN A 217 8.16 32.28 4.62
C GLN A 217 8.45 31.51 3.32
N TYR A 218 9.26 32.10 2.41
CA TYR A 218 9.65 31.48 1.15
C TYR A 218 10.29 30.09 1.34
N ARG A 219 11.22 29.97 2.30
CA ARG A 219 11.90 28.71 2.59
C ARG A 219 10.94 27.62 3.10
N LEU A 220 9.98 27.96 3.96
CA LEU A 220 8.98 27.03 4.46
C LEU A 220 7.98 26.63 3.37
N GLU A 221 7.45 27.60 2.62
CA GLU A 221 6.49 27.36 1.55
C GLU A 221 7.09 26.47 0.44
N ALA A 222 8.36 26.65 0.10
CA ALA A 222 9.06 25.82 -0.88
C ALA A 222 8.99 24.32 -0.55
N ILE A 223 9.02 23.99 0.73
CA ILE A 223 8.97 22.60 1.20
C ILE A 223 7.55 22.16 1.63
N GLY A 224 6.54 23.02 1.42
CA GLY A 224 5.13 22.74 1.68
C GLY A 224 4.70 22.95 3.14
N LEU A 225 5.44 23.74 3.92
CA LEU A 225 5.07 24.19 5.27
C LEU A 225 4.51 25.62 5.21
N ASN A 226 3.28 25.80 5.67
CA ASN A 226 2.65 27.12 5.68
C ASN A 226 3.27 28.01 6.75
N ALA A 227 3.58 29.27 6.40
CA ALA A 227 4.03 30.26 7.34
C ALA A 227 2.88 30.76 8.23
N ILE A 228 3.13 30.92 9.54
CA ILE A 228 2.12 31.30 10.55
C ILE A 228 2.53 32.61 11.25
N ASN A 229 3.65 32.60 11.96
CA ASN A 229 4.25 33.73 12.60
C ASN A 229 5.72 33.43 12.91
N ASN A 230 6.52 34.47 13.18
CA ASN A 230 7.96 34.37 13.38
C ASN A 230 8.41 33.35 14.44
N ILE A 231 7.65 33.10 15.49
CA ILE A 231 7.99 32.16 16.54
C ILE A 231 7.70 30.70 16.10
N VAL A 232 6.50 30.45 15.57
CA VAL A 232 6.11 29.13 15.07
C VAL A 232 6.93 28.75 13.85
N ASP A 233 7.22 29.70 12.97
CA ASP A 233 7.97 29.46 11.74
C ASP A 233 9.42 29.09 12.02
N VAL A 234 10.03 29.63 13.10
CA VAL A 234 11.34 29.15 13.58
C VAL A 234 11.25 27.70 14.04
N THR A 235 10.20 27.30 14.76
CA THR A 235 10.05 25.88 15.14
C THR A 235 9.82 24.97 13.93
N ASN A 236 9.08 25.44 12.92
CA ASN A 236 8.90 24.73 11.65
C ASN A 236 10.18 24.66 10.82
N LEU A 237 11.00 25.72 10.83
CA LEU A 237 12.31 25.71 10.18
C LEU A 237 13.21 24.63 10.81
N LEU A 238 13.26 24.57 12.15
CA LEU A 238 14.07 23.60 12.88
C LEU A 238 13.57 22.16 12.69
N LEU A 239 12.26 21.98 12.60
CA LEU A 239 11.65 20.71 12.23
C LEU A 239 12.09 20.26 10.82
N ALA A 240 12.30 21.19 9.89
CA ALA A 240 12.73 20.91 8.53
C ALA A 240 14.28 20.87 8.38
N GLU A 241 15.01 21.59 9.21
CA GLU A 241 16.48 21.62 9.18
C GLU A 241 17.11 20.44 9.91
N LEU A 242 16.71 20.24 11.19
CA LEU A 242 17.32 19.29 12.14
C LEU A 242 16.49 18.06 12.46
N PRO A 243 15.42 17.75 11.77
CA PRO A 243 14.20 16.98 12.04
C PRO A 243 13.78 16.93 13.52
N GLN A 244 13.96 18.03 14.24
CA GLN A 244 13.60 18.17 15.65
C GLN A 244 12.31 18.97 15.79
N PRO A 245 11.16 18.32 16.04
CA PRO A 245 9.94 19.04 16.36
C PRO A 245 10.10 19.81 17.69
N MET A 246 9.67 21.04 17.70
CA MET A 246 9.75 21.94 18.85
C MET A 246 8.38 22.59 19.09
N HIS A 247 8.11 23.02 20.32
CA HIS A 247 6.89 23.72 20.67
C HIS A 247 7.16 24.95 21.53
N ALA A 248 6.40 26.02 21.29
CA ALA A 248 6.47 27.24 22.10
C ALA A 248 5.20 27.40 22.94
N PHE A 249 5.36 27.34 24.25
CA PHE A 249 4.27 27.65 25.21
C PHE A 249 4.34 29.12 25.63
N ASP A 250 3.20 29.77 25.79
CA ASP A 250 3.11 31.06 26.45
C ASP A 250 3.35 30.87 27.96
N LEU A 251 4.50 31.34 28.47
CA LEU A 251 4.87 31.17 29.88
C LEU A 251 3.85 31.75 30.84
N ASP A 252 3.18 32.84 30.45
CA ASP A 252 2.20 33.53 31.30
C ASP A 252 0.87 32.80 31.42
N LYS A 253 0.64 31.82 30.54
CA LYS A 253 -0.53 30.92 30.56
C LYS A 253 -0.28 29.61 31.28
N LEU A 254 0.98 29.28 31.63
CA LEU A 254 1.30 28.04 32.33
C LEU A 254 0.98 28.16 33.83
N ALA A 255 0.29 27.18 34.34
CA ALA A 255 -0.01 27.10 35.78
C ALA A 255 1.20 26.57 36.56
N GLY A 256 1.85 27.44 37.31
CA GLY A 256 3.06 27.12 38.06
C GLY A 256 4.34 27.25 37.18
N LYS A 257 5.46 26.80 37.73
CA LYS A 257 6.77 26.87 37.05
C LYS A 257 7.37 25.51 36.75
N THR A 258 6.53 24.47 36.82
CA THR A 258 6.97 23.09 36.56
C THR A 258 6.15 22.50 35.40
N ILE A 259 6.87 21.93 34.45
CA ILE A 259 6.31 21.12 33.35
C ILE A 259 6.47 19.66 33.76
N PHE A 260 5.39 18.90 33.69
CA PHE A 260 5.34 17.48 33.98
C PHE A 260 5.19 16.71 32.67
N VAL A 261 6.09 15.78 32.40
CA VAL A 261 5.96 14.83 31.31
C VAL A 261 5.50 13.50 31.89
N ARG A 262 4.25 13.12 31.65
CA ARG A 262 3.61 12.00 32.34
C ARG A 262 2.57 11.29 31.46
N PRO A 263 2.22 10.04 31.73
CA PRO A 263 1.00 9.42 31.21
C PRO A 263 -0.25 10.27 31.54
N ALA A 264 -1.20 10.32 30.63
CA ALA A 264 -2.47 11.00 30.86
C ALA A 264 -3.27 10.28 31.97
N LYS A 265 -4.08 11.02 32.70
CA LYS A 265 -5.04 10.44 33.65
C LYS A 265 -6.21 9.82 32.87
N ALA A 266 -6.85 8.80 33.44
CA ALA A 266 -8.01 8.19 32.82
C ALA A 266 -9.13 9.22 32.59
N GLY A 267 -9.55 9.39 31.34
CA GLY A 267 -10.59 10.35 30.96
C GLY A 267 -10.14 11.81 30.95
N GLU A 268 -8.84 12.10 31.07
CA GLU A 268 -8.30 13.45 30.90
C GLU A 268 -8.60 13.96 29.49
N LYS A 269 -8.98 15.23 29.37
CA LYS A 269 -9.34 15.85 28.10
C LYS A 269 -8.43 17.02 27.81
N ILE A 270 -8.19 17.26 26.52
CA ILE A 270 -7.44 18.40 26.03
C ILE A 270 -8.09 18.96 24.77
N THR A 271 -8.26 20.28 24.70
CA THR A 271 -8.57 20.99 23.45
C THR A 271 -7.24 21.32 22.78
N ALA A 272 -7.00 20.76 21.59
CA ALA A 272 -5.76 20.93 20.86
C ALA A 272 -5.77 22.19 19.98
N LEU A 273 -4.61 22.50 19.35
CA LEU A 273 -4.44 23.66 18.47
C LEU A 273 -5.33 23.65 17.22
N ASN A 274 -5.86 22.49 16.82
CA ASN A 274 -6.85 22.36 15.74
C ASN A 274 -8.30 22.60 16.20
N ASP A 275 -8.50 23.10 17.44
CA ASP A 275 -9.78 23.38 18.06
C ASP A 275 -10.67 22.14 18.33
N GLU A 276 -10.12 20.93 18.21
CA GLU A 276 -10.79 19.67 18.55
C GLU A 276 -10.51 19.24 19.99
N GLU A 277 -11.49 18.61 20.66
CA GLU A 277 -11.34 18.02 21.98
C GLU A 277 -10.99 16.53 21.88
N TYR A 278 -9.91 16.14 22.53
CA TYR A 278 -9.47 14.75 22.59
C TYR A 278 -9.61 14.18 24.00
N ALA A 279 -10.26 13.02 24.10
CA ALA A 279 -10.30 12.23 25.33
C ALA A 279 -9.07 11.31 25.37
N LEU A 280 -8.29 11.40 26.43
CA LEU A 280 -7.03 10.70 26.59
C LEU A 280 -7.16 9.48 27.49
N SER A 281 -6.26 8.53 27.30
CA SER A 281 -6.11 7.33 28.11
C SER A 281 -4.72 7.27 28.74
N PRO A 282 -4.50 6.46 29.79
CA PRO A 282 -3.18 6.31 30.40
C PRO A 282 -2.07 5.80 29.47
N SER A 283 -2.41 5.31 28.28
CA SER A 283 -1.44 4.94 27.26
C SER A 283 -0.91 6.14 26.46
N ASN A 284 -1.52 7.32 26.60
CA ASN A 284 -1.10 8.54 25.91
C ASN A 284 -0.17 9.35 26.84
N LEU A 285 1.00 9.74 26.34
CA LEU A 285 1.90 10.64 27.03
C LEU A 285 1.45 12.08 26.83
N VAL A 286 1.47 12.88 27.89
CA VAL A 286 1.14 14.29 27.86
C VAL A 286 2.24 15.14 28.48
N ILE A 287 2.34 16.37 27.98
CA ILE A 287 3.01 17.46 28.66
C ILE A 287 1.96 18.19 29.46
N ALA A 288 2.17 18.39 30.73
CA ALA A 288 1.20 18.97 31.67
C ALA A 288 1.83 20.07 32.51
N ASP A 289 1.00 20.96 33.01
CA ASP A 289 1.33 21.91 34.06
C ASP A 289 0.63 21.52 35.39
N ALA A 290 0.57 22.42 36.36
CA ALA A 290 -0.09 22.17 37.66
C ALA A 290 -1.61 21.95 37.57
N GLN A 291 -2.26 22.37 36.49
CA GLN A 291 -3.72 22.24 36.29
C GLN A 291 -4.08 21.00 35.44
N GLY A 292 -3.29 20.64 34.46
CA GLY A 292 -3.60 19.50 33.56
C GLY A 292 -2.74 19.42 32.32
N ALA A 293 -3.19 18.63 31.36
CA ALA A 293 -2.48 18.46 30.08
C ALA A 293 -2.51 19.75 29.25
N ILE A 294 -1.33 20.19 28.81
CA ILE A 294 -1.10 21.36 27.95
C ILE A 294 -0.64 20.98 26.54
N ALA A 295 -0.23 19.72 26.31
CA ALA A 295 0.05 19.16 24.99
C ALA A 295 -0.09 17.63 25.02
N ILE A 296 -0.39 17.04 23.85
CA ILE A 296 -0.23 15.60 23.61
C ILE A 296 1.21 15.42 23.11
N ALA A 297 2.04 14.76 23.93
CA ALA A 297 3.48 14.66 23.71
C ALA A 297 3.83 14.11 22.33
N GLY A 298 4.65 14.85 21.60
CA GLY A 298 5.11 14.50 20.25
C GLY A 298 4.05 14.55 19.14
N ILE A 299 2.84 15.05 19.43
CA ILE A 299 1.74 15.10 18.46
C ILE A 299 1.26 16.52 18.22
N ILE A 300 0.63 17.16 19.24
CA ILE A 300 0.04 18.49 19.08
C ILE A 300 -0.02 19.26 20.40
N GLY A 301 0.23 20.57 20.35
CA GLY A 301 0.06 21.48 21.48
C GLY A 301 -1.41 21.72 21.83
N GLY A 302 -1.65 22.09 23.08
CA GLY A 302 -2.97 22.50 23.58
C GLY A 302 -3.28 23.97 23.29
N ARG A 303 -4.56 24.27 23.10
CA ARG A 303 -5.06 25.62 22.81
C ARG A 303 -4.85 26.58 23.99
N ALA A 304 -5.00 26.11 25.22
CA ALA A 304 -4.93 26.94 26.42
C ALA A 304 -3.55 27.60 26.63
N SER A 305 -2.46 26.88 26.31
CA SER A 305 -1.08 27.33 26.47
C SER A 305 -0.46 27.93 25.18
N ALA A 306 -1.25 28.06 24.11
CA ALA A 306 -0.79 28.54 22.83
C ALA A 306 -0.32 30.00 22.88
N ILE A 307 0.75 30.29 22.12
CA ILE A 307 1.22 31.68 21.93
C ILE A 307 0.22 32.48 21.09
N GLY A 308 0.21 33.78 21.26
CA GLY A 308 -0.63 34.72 20.52
C GLY A 308 0.03 36.10 20.44
N ASN A 309 -0.62 37.08 19.78
CA ASN A 309 -0.07 38.40 19.55
C ASN A 309 0.31 39.18 20.83
N ALA A 310 -0.31 38.84 21.95
CA ALA A 310 -0.04 39.45 23.24
C ALA A 310 1.12 38.76 24.03
N THR A 311 1.58 37.62 23.59
CA THR A 311 2.62 36.82 24.26
C THR A 311 3.93 37.61 24.35
N LYS A 312 4.51 37.68 25.55
CA LYS A 312 5.77 38.39 25.84
C LYS A 312 6.87 37.47 26.38
N ARG A 313 6.48 36.31 26.87
CA ARG A 313 7.41 35.28 27.39
C ARG A 313 7.01 33.91 26.89
N ILE A 314 8.01 33.15 26.46
CA ILE A 314 7.75 31.78 25.97
C ILE A 314 8.67 30.79 26.65
N VAL A 315 8.17 29.56 26.80
CA VAL A 315 8.97 28.36 27.02
C VAL A 315 9.08 27.66 25.69
N LEU A 316 10.30 27.55 25.19
CA LEU A 316 10.60 26.79 23.98
C LEU A 316 11.02 25.37 24.38
N GLU A 317 10.19 24.40 24.02
CA GLU A 317 10.39 22.98 24.24
C GLU A 317 11.16 22.36 23.06
N SER A 318 12.10 21.48 23.40
CA SER A 318 12.74 20.55 22.46
C SER A 318 12.90 19.21 23.19
N ALA A 319 12.04 18.24 22.86
CA ALA A 319 11.99 16.96 23.56
C ALA A 319 12.21 15.78 22.60
N ASN A 320 12.45 14.62 23.20
CA ASN A 320 12.48 13.35 22.49
C ASN A 320 11.45 12.39 23.12
N PHE A 321 10.64 11.76 22.29
CA PHE A 321 9.59 10.86 22.73
C PHE A 321 9.74 9.48 22.07
N GLU A 322 9.34 8.43 22.79
CA GLU A 322 9.43 7.06 22.32
C GLU A 322 8.52 6.85 21.08
N ALA A 323 9.12 6.31 20.02
CA ALA A 323 8.54 6.28 18.68
C ALA A 323 7.26 5.44 18.57
N ILE A 324 7.20 4.31 19.28
CA ILE A 324 6.04 3.39 19.24
C ILE A 324 4.86 4.01 19.98
N GLY A 325 5.10 4.67 21.11
CA GLY A 325 4.10 5.39 21.90
C GLY A 325 3.45 6.52 21.10
N VAL A 326 4.28 7.36 20.45
CA VAL A 326 3.79 8.43 19.56
C VAL A 326 2.97 7.85 18.42
N ARG A 327 3.45 6.81 17.73
CA ARG A 327 2.74 6.17 16.63
C ARG A 327 1.39 5.59 17.07
N LYS A 328 1.34 4.90 18.22
CA LYS A 328 0.10 4.32 18.77
C LYS A 328 -0.90 5.42 19.12
N THR A 329 -0.44 6.49 19.80
CA THR A 329 -1.29 7.62 20.18
C THR A 329 -1.82 8.36 18.94
N SER A 330 -0.98 8.64 17.94
CA SER A 330 -1.37 9.24 16.67
C SER A 330 -2.45 8.41 15.95
N SER A 331 -2.28 7.09 15.89
CA SER A 331 -3.25 6.18 15.28
C SER A 331 -4.57 6.10 16.06
N GLN A 332 -4.50 6.03 17.41
CA GLN A 332 -5.66 5.96 18.30
C GLN A 332 -6.53 7.21 18.16
N LEU A 333 -5.90 8.39 18.17
CA LEU A 333 -6.60 9.67 18.08
C LEU A 333 -6.91 10.06 16.63
N LYS A 334 -6.45 9.29 15.64
CA LYS A 334 -6.56 9.60 14.19
C LYS A 334 -5.97 10.98 13.85
N LEU A 335 -4.93 11.37 14.56
CA LEU A 335 -4.28 12.68 14.47
C LEU A 335 -2.83 12.51 14.03
N ARG A 336 -2.55 12.84 12.78
CA ARG A 336 -1.22 12.76 12.18
C ARG A 336 -0.71 14.16 11.87
N THR A 337 0.40 14.52 12.48
CA THR A 337 1.05 15.84 12.33
C THR A 337 2.49 15.68 11.84
N ASP A 338 3.10 16.77 11.35
CA ASP A 338 4.52 16.80 10.97
C ASP A 338 5.45 16.41 12.12
N ALA A 339 5.09 16.75 13.35
CA ALA A 339 5.80 16.35 14.56
C ALA A 339 5.69 14.84 14.78
N SER A 340 4.46 14.28 14.78
CA SER A 340 4.24 12.85 14.99
C SER A 340 4.92 11.99 13.92
N MET A 341 4.92 12.45 12.66
CA MET A 341 5.61 11.77 11.56
C MET A 341 7.12 11.66 11.76
N ARG A 342 7.75 12.61 12.47
CA ARG A 342 9.17 12.56 12.79
C ARG A 342 9.45 11.75 14.05
N PHE A 343 8.73 11.98 15.13
CA PHE A 343 8.94 11.22 16.36
C PHE A 343 8.72 9.72 16.19
N GLU A 344 7.73 9.30 15.39
CA GLU A 344 7.51 7.87 15.10
C GLU A 344 8.71 7.18 14.38
N LYS A 345 9.73 7.96 13.94
CA LYS A 345 10.95 7.44 13.30
C LYS A 345 12.11 7.23 14.26
N ALA A 346 11.92 7.41 15.56
CA ALA A 346 12.96 7.31 16.59
C ALA A 346 14.08 8.34 16.41
N GLN A 347 13.71 9.61 16.53
CA GLN A 347 14.64 10.73 16.46
C GLN A 347 15.74 10.61 17.52
N ASP A 348 16.92 11.19 17.22
CA ASP A 348 18.07 11.20 18.13
C ASP A 348 17.81 12.13 19.33
N PRO A 349 17.88 11.65 20.58
CA PRO A 349 17.77 12.49 21.77
C PRO A 349 18.81 13.61 21.84
N ALA A 350 19.98 13.46 21.21
CA ALA A 350 21.01 14.49 21.19
C ALA A 350 20.61 15.73 20.39
N THR A 351 19.64 15.61 19.47
CA THR A 351 19.18 16.72 18.64
C THR A 351 18.39 17.75 19.45
N THR A 352 17.85 17.42 20.63
CA THR A 352 17.06 18.34 21.45
C THR A 352 17.81 19.62 21.80
N VAL A 353 19.01 19.52 22.36
CA VAL A 353 19.83 20.68 22.74
C VAL A 353 20.41 21.39 21.51
N ARG A 354 20.70 20.67 20.44
CA ARG A 354 21.13 21.23 19.16
C ARG A 354 20.03 22.11 18.56
N GLY A 355 18.78 21.66 18.62
CA GLY A 355 17.61 22.43 18.18
C GLY A 355 17.46 23.72 18.98
N LEU A 356 17.61 23.68 20.31
CA LEU A 356 17.56 24.88 21.15
C LEU A 356 18.71 25.87 20.86
N ALA A 357 19.93 25.36 20.65
CA ALA A 357 21.06 26.21 20.30
C ALA A 357 20.82 26.98 18.99
N ARG A 358 20.30 26.27 17.96
CA ARG A 358 19.97 26.91 16.68
C ARG A 358 18.77 27.86 16.79
N ALA A 359 17.79 27.54 17.64
CA ALA A 359 16.65 28.40 17.90
C ALA A 359 17.02 29.75 18.48
N ILE A 360 18.03 29.82 19.35
CA ILE A 360 18.52 31.10 19.94
C ILE A 360 18.86 32.09 18.84
N GLU A 361 19.69 31.66 17.88
CA GLU A 361 20.16 32.49 16.78
C GLU A 361 18.99 32.96 15.89
N LEU A 362 18.14 32.01 15.46
CA LEU A 362 17.02 32.31 14.60
C LEU A 362 15.98 33.22 15.27
N LEU A 363 15.64 32.98 16.54
CA LEU A 363 14.70 33.82 17.27
C LEU A 363 15.22 35.25 17.48
N GLN A 364 16.55 35.43 17.71
CA GLN A 364 17.16 36.75 17.78
C GLN A 364 17.10 37.53 16.47
N GLU A 365 17.16 36.80 15.33
CA GLU A 365 17.02 37.41 14.01
C GLU A 365 15.55 37.88 13.73
N VAL A 366 14.56 37.05 14.07
CA VAL A 366 13.15 37.29 13.68
C VAL A 366 12.31 38.03 14.73
N SER A 367 12.78 38.13 15.99
CA SER A 367 12.08 38.79 17.09
C SER A 367 13.03 39.79 17.77
N PRO A 368 13.20 41.01 17.22
CA PRO A 368 14.14 41.98 17.75
C PRO A 368 13.89 42.30 19.22
N GLY A 369 14.96 42.23 20.04
CA GLY A 369 14.91 42.48 21.47
C GLY A 369 14.56 41.25 22.33
N ILE A 370 14.31 40.12 21.73
CA ILE A 370 14.16 38.83 22.46
C ILE A 370 15.44 38.50 23.22
N ARG A 371 15.34 37.96 24.40
CA ARG A 371 16.47 37.54 25.19
C ARG A 371 16.15 36.29 26.02
N LEU A 372 17.20 35.55 26.33
CA LEU A 372 17.14 34.41 27.22
C LEU A 372 16.82 34.83 28.66
N LEU A 373 16.01 34.05 29.36
CA LEU A 373 15.66 34.24 30.74
C LEU A 373 16.07 32.99 31.56
N GLY A 374 17.24 33.02 32.15
CA GLY A 374 17.82 31.90 32.91
C GLY A 374 18.60 30.89 32.04
N GLY A 375 19.02 29.79 32.67
CA GLY A 375 19.80 28.72 32.04
C GLY A 375 18.96 27.68 31.31
N LEU A 376 19.62 26.78 30.63
CA LEU A 376 19.02 25.62 29.98
C LEU A 376 18.47 24.63 31.03
N VAL A 377 17.27 24.15 30.81
CA VAL A 377 16.77 22.88 31.41
C VAL A 377 17.07 21.75 30.43
N ASP A 378 17.72 20.71 30.92
CA ASP A 378 18.03 19.53 30.10
C ASP A 378 17.96 18.27 30.98
N GLU A 379 16.81 17.65 31.02
CA GLU A 379 16.58 16.39 31.72
C GLU A 379 16.75 15.22 30.72
N SER A 380 17.70 14.35 31.00
CA SER A 380 18.07 13.27 30.06
C SER A 380 18.30 11.93 30.76
N ALA A 381 17.75 10.89 30.21
CA ALA A 381 18.04 9.52 30.63
C ALA A 381 19.53 9.20 30.35
N LYS A 382 20.17 8.49 31.27
CA LYS A 382 21.53 7.99 31.07
C LYS A 382 21.50 6.73 30.22
N VAL A 383 21.67 6.89 28.91
CA VAL A 383 21.78 5.77 27.98
C VAL A 383 23.24 5.59 27.61
N ALA A 384 23.76 4.36 27.75
CA ALA A 384 25.12 4.02 27.32
C ALA A 384 25.21 4.07 25.78
N ALA A 385 26.27 4.67 25.25
CA ALA A 385 26.54 4.61 23.83
C ALA A 385 26.75 3.15 23.38
N PRO A 386 26.23 2.74 22.21
CA PRO A 386 26.48 1.41 21.70
C PRO A 386 27.98 1.18 21.45
N PRO A 387 28.48 -0.07 21.62
CA PRO A 387 29.89 -0.36 21.35
C PRO A 387 30.19 -0.20 19.85
N PRO A 388 31.45 0.08 19.47
CA PRO A 388 31.86 0.09 18.08
C PRO A 388 31.59 -1.24 17.38
N ILE A 389 31.22 -1.18 16.12
CA ILE A 389 30.96 -2.36 15.29
C ILE A 389 32.26 -2.76 14.59
N GLU A 390 32.66 -4.02 14.76
CA GLU A 390 33.84 -4.57 14.09
C GLU A 390 33.51 -5.07 12.68
N ILE A 391 34.26 -4.62 11.68
CA ILE A 391 34.08 -5.04 10.29
C ILE A 391 35.43 -5.40 9.62
N SER A 392 35.52 -6.60 9.07
CA SER A 392 36.67 -7.04 8.28
C SER A 392 36.50 -6.64 6.81
N VAL A 393 37.51 -6.01 6.23
CA VAL A 393 37.51 -5.62 4.82
C VAL A 393 37.43 -6.84 3.89
N THR A 394 38.07 -7.96 4.27
CA THR A 394 37.95 -9.21 3.51
C THR A 394 36.54 -9.76 3.49
N TRP A 395 35.86 -9.75 4.64
CA TRP A 395 34.46 -10.17 4.73
C TRP A 395 33.55 -9.24 3.89
N LEU A 396 33.79 -7.93 3.96
CA LEU A 396 33.03 -6.94 3.22
C LEU A 396 33.21 -7.13 1.72
N ALA A 397 34.45 -7.30 1.23
CA ALA A 397 34.71 -7.56 -0.17
C ALA A 397 34.05 -8.83 -0.69
N ALA A 398 34.07 -9.90 0.10
CA ALA A 398 33.41 -11.18 -0.24
C ALA A 398 31.88 -11.03 -0.34
N LYS A 399 31.27 -10.24 0.55
CA LYS A 399 29.83 -9.97 0.55
C LYS A 399 29.39 -9.04 -0.60
N LEU A 400 30.18 -8.01 -0.89
CA LEU A 400 29.94 -7.10 -2.02
C LEU A 400 30.17 -7.73 -3.39
N GLY A 401 30.91 -8.83 -3.45
CA GLY A 401 31.30 -9.47 -4.72
C GLY A 401 32.34 -8.67 -5.50
N ARG A 402 33.06 -7.73 -4.87
CA ARG A 402 34.15 -6.94 -5.47
C ARG A 402 35.24 -6.60 -4.48
N ALA A 403 36.45 -6.43 -4.97
CA ALA A 403 37.57 -5.96 -4.14
C ALA A 403 37.35 -4.50 -3.69
N VAL A 404 37.61 -4.24 -2.43
CA VAL A 404 37.63 -2.92 -1.83
C VAL A 404 38.89 -2.78 -0.96
N SER A 405 39.47 -1.60 -0.91
CA SER A 405 40.61 -1.33 -0.04
C SER A 405 40.14 -0.83 1.33
N LEU A 406 41.00 -0.99 2.35
CA LEU A 406 40.74 -0.46 3.70
C LEU A 406 40.54 1.05 3.68
N GLU A 407 41.33 1.76 2.87
CA GLU A 407 41.25 3.22 2.71
C GLU A 407 39.93 3.66 2.08
N GLN A 408 39.44 2.93 1.06
CA GLN A 408 38.12 3.20 0.45
C GLN A 408 37.02 3.05 1.46
N VAL A 409 36.99 1.93 2.22
CA VAL A 409 35.97 1.68 3.24
C VAL A 409 36.02 2.76 4.33
N ARG A 410 37.21 3.08 4.83
CA ARG A 410 37.43 4.16 5.83
C ARG A 410 36.92 5.48 5.30
N GLY A 411 37.34 5.89 4.10
CA GLY A 411 36.95 7.17 3.49
C GLY A 411 35.43 7.30 3.29
N ILE A 412 34.77 6.25 2.85
CA ILE A 412 33.31 6.24 2.71
C ILE A 412 32.62 6.42 4.07
N LEU A 413 32.98 5.62 5.06
CA LEU A 413 32.36 5.71 6.38
C LEU A 413 32.64 7.06 7.06
N GLN A 414 33.85 7.60 6.93
CA GLN A 414 34.17 8.92 7.45
C GLN A 414 33.42 10.06 6.73
N SER A 415 33.20 9.96 5.41
CA SER A 415 32.39 10.94 4.68
C SER A 415 30.92 10.98 5.13
N LEU A 416 30.44 9.88 5.73
CA LEU A 416 29.12 9.75 6.36
C LEU A 416 29.16 10.04 7.87
N GLU A 417 30.27 10.63 8.37
CA GLU A 417 30.49 11.02 9.76
C GLU A 417 30.54 9.87 10.77
N PHE A 418 30.86 8.63 10.32
CA PHE A 418 31.26 7.58 11.26
C PHE A 418 32.68 7.79 11.78
N GLU A 419 32.90 7.53 13.07
CA GLU A 419 34.24 7.51 13.63
C GLU A 419 34.87 6.12 13.38
N VAL A 420 35.97 6.06 12.64
CA VAL A 420 36.57 4.81 12.17
C VAL A 420 38.01 4.70 12.67
N ARG A 421 38.29 3.59 13.39
CA ARG A 421 39.63 3.24 13.89
C ARG A 421 40.03 1.86 13.35
N GLU A 422 41.32 1.68 13.12
CA GLU A 422 41.83 0.35 12.77
C GLU A 422 42.00 -0.46 14.07
N SER A 423 41.36 -1.67 14.12
CA SER A 423 41.36 -2.51 15.31
C SER A 423 42.32 -3.70 15.20
N ALA A 424 42.45 -4.29 14.01
CA ALA A 424 43.37 -5.34 13.67
C ALA A 424 43.75 -5.22 12.19
N GLN A 425 44.80 -5.90 11.75
CA GLN A 425 45.20 -5.88 10.35
C GLN A 425 44.03 -6.27 9.42
N GLY A 426 43.58 -5.32 8.59
CA GLY A 426 42.47 -5.52 7.67
C GLY A 426 41.07 -5.46 8.31
N SER A 427 40.97 -4.96 9.57
CA SER A 427 39.70 -4.78 10.27
C SER A 427 39.55 -3.36 10.82
N LEU A 428 38.33 -2.86 10.87
CA LEU A 428 37.95 -1.54 11.35
C LEU A 428 36.97 -1.64 12.49
N ALA A 429 37.16 -0.87 13.55
CA ALA A 429 36.20 -0.59 14.60
C ALA A 429 35.46 0.72 14.24
N VAL A 430 34.16 0.64 14.05
CA VAL A 430 33.32 1.73 13.57
C VAL A 430 32.37 2.17 14.67
N THR A 431 32.55 3.42 15.18
CA THR A 431 31.60 4.03 16.11
C THR A 431 30.47 4.68 15.33
N VAL A 432 29.25 4.26 15.64
CA VAL A 432 28.03 4.75 14.98
C VAL A 432 27.64 6.10 15.56
N PRO A 433 27.42 7.14 14.74
CA PRO A 433 26.98 8.44 15.25
C PRO A 433 25.55 8.35 15.83
N SER A 434 25.23 9.20 16.81
CA SER A 434 23.99 9.12 17.61
C SER A 434 22.73 9.11 16.75
N TRP A 435 22.68 9.90 15.69
CA TRP A 435 21.54 9.99 14.77
C TRP A 435 21.33 8.76 13.88
N ARG A 436 22.29 7.84 13.80
CA ARG A 436 22.21 6.55 13.12
C ARG A 436 22.04 5.37 14.10
N ALA A 437 22.32 5.62 15.40
CA ALA A 437 22.35 4.59 16.43
C ALA A 437 20.97 4.27 17.04
N THR A 438 19.92 5.04 16.74
CA THR A 438 18.59 4.87 17.36
C THR A 438 17.85 3.61 16.89
N LYS A 439 17.99 3.21 15.62
CA LYS A 439 17.40 1.97 15.06
C LYS A 439 17.95 1.58 13.69
N ASP A 440 18.88 2.32 13.15
CA ASP A 440 19.32 2.22 11.75
C ASP A 440 20.55 1.33 11.62
N ILE A 441 21.65 1.71 12.27
CA ILE A 441 22.92 0.96 12.20
C ILE A 441 23.16 0.20 13.51
N THR A 442 23.08 -1.12 13.46
CA THR A 442 23.24 -2.00 14.64
C THR A 442 24.18 -3.16 14.39
N LEU A 443 24.37 -3.55 13.13
CA LEU A 443 25.13 -4.73 12.71
C LEU A 443 26.18 -4.35 11.66
N LYS A 444 27.16 -5.22 11.46
CA LYS A 444 28.16 -5.06 10.39
C LYS A 444 27.56 -5.13 8.98
N GLU A 445 26.42 -5.80 8.84
CA GLU A 445 25.64 -5.84 7.60
C GLU A 445 25.08 -4.47 7.23
N ASP A 446 24.72 -3.65 8.22
CA ASP A 446 24.29 -2.27 7.98
C ASP A 446 25.45 -1.40 7.47
N LEU A 447 26.67 -1.63 8.00
CA LEU A 447 27.88 -0.96 7.49
C LEU A 447 28.25 -1.44 6.08
N LEU A 448 27.97 -2.70 5.74
CA LEU A 448 28.11 -3.22 4.38
C LEU A 448 27.21 -2.45 3.41
N GLU A 449 25.95 -2.19 3.80
CA GLU A 449 25.02 -1.40 3.01
C GLU A 449 25.55 0.03 2.78
N GLU A 450 26.03 0.68 3.82
CA GLU A 450 26.62 2.04 3.73
C GLU A 450 27.77 2.10 2.71
N VAL A 451 28.66 1.15 2.77
CA VAL A 451 29.78 1.08 1.82
C VAL A 451 29.29 0.75 0.41
N GLY A 452 28.39 -0.23 0.30
CA GLY A 452 27.85 -0.70 -0.99
C GLY A 452 27.08 0.36 -1.76
N ARG A 453 26.18 1.11 -1.07
CA ARG A 453 25.40 2.16 -1.69
C ARG A 453 26.26 3.34 -2.15
N MET A 454 27.30 3.70 -1.41
CA MET A 454 28.20 4.79 -1.80
C MET A 454 29.13 4.39 -2.94
N LEU A 455 29.61 3.14 -2.98
CA LEU A 455 30.34 2.60 -4.13
C LEU A 455 29.47 2.54 -5.42
N GLY A 456 28.15 2.37 -5.23
CA GLY A 456 27.17 2.13 -6.28
C GLY A 456 27.14 0.68 -6.71
N TYR A 457 25.97 0.05 -6.63
CA TYR A 457 25.78 -1.37 -7.00
C TYR A 457 26.02 -1.64 -8.47
N ASP A 458 25.84 -0.64 -9.34
CA ASP A 458 26.16 -0.74 -10.78
C ASP A 458 27.66 -1.00 -11.06
N SER A 459 28.50 -0.77 -10.04
CA SER A 459 29.94 -1.04 -10.13
C SER A 459 30.30 -2.53 -9.90
N VAL A 460 29.32 -3.36 -9.53
CA VAL A 460 29.49 -4.80 -9.32
C VAL A 460 29.20 -5.52 -10.65
N THR A 461 30.17 -6.21 -11.20
CA THR A 461 29.97 -7.01 -12.41
C THR A 461 29.15 -8.26 -12.09
N PRO A 462 27.97 -8.45 -12.68
CA PRO A 462 27.18 -9.64 -12.46
C PRO A 462 27.92 -10.90 -12.95
N VAL A 463 28.03 -11.90 -12.10
CA VAL A 463 28.59 -13.21 -12.45
C VAL A 463 27.54 -14.27 -12.19
N ALA A 464 27.22 -15.05 -13.24
CA ALA A 464 26.29 -16.15 -13.10
C ALA A 464 26.85 -17.21 -12.15
N PRO A 465 26.08 -17.66 -11.14
CA PRO A 465 26.54 -18.71 -10.24
C PRO A 465 26.72 -20.02 -10.99
N LEU A 466 27.78 -20.74 -10.69
CA LEU A 466 27.93 -22.13 -11.14
C LEU A 466 27.02 -23.02 -10.32
N VAL A 467 25.98 -23.55 -10.97
CA VAL A 467 25.03 -24.47 -10.35
C VAL A 467 25.10 -25.83 -11.00
N LYS A 468 24.92 -26.88 -10.21
CA LYS A 468 24.84 -28.23 -10.75
C LYS A 468 23.60 -28.33 -11.65
N THR A 469 23.82 -28.73 -12.91
CA THR A 469 22.70 -28.99 -13.81
C THR A 469 21.92 -30.21 -13.30
N SER A 470 20.70 -30.01 -12.90
CA SER A 470 19.78 -31.09 -12.53
C SER A 470 18.42 -30.80 -13.13
N VAL A 471 17.72 -31.86 -13.50
CA VAL A 471 16.33 -31.74 -13.94
C VAL A 471 15.52 -31.26 -12.72
N PRO A 472 14.80 -30.13 -12.81
CA PRO A 472 13.98 -29.68 -11.70
C PRO A 472 12.90 -30.73 -11.40
N PRO A 473 12.51 -30.91 -10.13
CA PRO A 473 11.45 -31.83 -9.79
C PRO A 473 10.14 -31.41 -10.49
N SER A 474 9.49 -32.38 -11.11
CA SER A 474 8.17 -32.16 -11.71
C SER A 474 7.17 -31.87 -10.57
N ASN A 475 6.27 -30.90 -10.81
CA ASN A 475 5.08 -30.71 -10.01
C ASN A 475 3.87 -31.29 -10.75
N PRO A 476 3.46 -32.53 -10.44
CA PRO A 476 2.39 -33.21 -11.17
C PRO A 476 1.06 -32.48 -11.10
N GLU A 477 0.71 -31.90 -9.93
CA GLU A 477 -0.54 -31.15 -9.73
C GLU A 477 -0.57 -29.90 -10.64
N ARG A 478 0.55 -29.17 -10.75
CA ARG A 478 0.64 -28.01 -11.68
C ARG A 478 0.49 -28.44 -13.14
N VAL A 479 1.07 -29.58 -13.51
CA VAL A 479 0.92 -30.14 -14.88
C VAL A 479 -0.56 -30.52 -15.12
N TYR A 480 -1.19 -31.15 -14.13
CA TYR A 480 -2.61 -31.49 -14.15
C TYR A 480 -3.49 -30.26 -14.35
N HIS A 481 -3.35 -29.22 -13.51
CA HIS A 481 -4.15 -28.00 -13.66
C HIS A 481 -3.93 -27.31 -15.01
N ARG A 482 -2.71 -27.32 -15.55
CA ARG A 482 -2.44 -26.78 -16.89
C ARG A 482 -3.18 -27.56 -17.96
N ARG A 483 -3.17 -28.91 -17.87
CA ARG A 483 -3.89 -29.75 -18.79
C ARG A 483 -5.39 -29.46 -18.74
N LEU A 484 -5.99 -29.37 -17.56
CA LEU A 484 -7.40 -29.05 -17.40
C LEU A 484 -7.78 -27.71 -18.02
N ARG A 485 -6.91 -26.68 -17.89
CA ARG A 485 -7.10 -25.38 -18.57
C ARG A 485 -7.17 -25.55 -20.07
N THR A 486 -6.20 -26.25 -20.63
CA THR A 486 -6.16 -26.52 -22.07
C THR A 486 -7.41 -27.25 -22.52
N MET A 487 -7.83 -28.30 -21.80
CA MET A 487 -9.04 -29.07 -22.14
C MET A 487 -10.31 -28.21 -22.08
N ALA A 488 -10.46 -27.33 -21.10
CA ALA A 488 -11.61 -26.43 -21.01
C ALA A 488 -11.61 -25.42 -22.17
N VAL A 489 -10.45 -24.84 -22.51
CA VAL A 489 -10.30 -23.92 -23.65
C VAL A 489 -10.64 -24.62 -24.96
N ASP A 490 -10.15 -25.86 -25.17
CA ASP A 490 -10.43 -26.66 -26.38
C ASP A 490 -11.92 -26.98 -26.55
N GLN A 491 -12.69 -26.99 -25.45
CA GLN A 491 -14.14 -27.11 -25.45
C GLN A 491 -14.87 -25.77 -25.62
N GLY A 492 -14.14 -24.66 -25.83
CA GLY A 492 -14.71 -23.33 -26.10
C GLY A 492 -15.06 -22.52 -24.86
N TYR A 493 -14.48 -22.82 -23.70
CA TYR A 493 -14.66 -22.04 -22.48
C TYR A 493 -13.59 -20.95 -22.36
N THR A 494 -13.97 -19.78 -21.86
CA THR A 494 -13.08 -18.67 -21.55
C THR A 494 -12.67 -18.72 -20.08
N GLU A 495 -11.38 -18.66 -19.75
CA GLU A 495 -10.92 -18.61 -18.37
C GLU A 495 -11.22 -17.22 -17.77
N VAL A 496 -11.77 -17.22 -16.56
CA VAL A 496 -12.00 -16.01 -15.75
C VAL A 496 -11.25 -16.14 -14.42
N SER A 497 -10.99 -15.01 -13.80
CA SER A 497 -10.33 -14.97 -12.50
C SER A 497 -11.06 -13.98 -11.60
N ASN A 498 -11.48 -14.43 -10.43
CA ASN A 498 -12.20 -13.63 -9.46
C ASN A 498 -11.34 -13.40 -8.20
N TYR A 499 -11.63 -12.31 -7.48
CA TYR A 499 -11.03 -12.07 -6.17
C TYR A 499 -11.40 -13.18 -5.18
N SER A 500 -10.46 -13.53 -4.32
CA SER A 500 -10.70 -14.47 -3.23
C SER A 500 -11.50 -13.87 -2.07
N PHE A 501 -11.80 -12.58 -2.12
CA PHE A 501 -12.56 -11.86 -1.09
C PHE A 501 -14.01 -11.70 -1.51
N ILE A 502 -14.90 -11.93 -0.55
CA ILE A 502 -16.36 -11.75 -0.72
C ILE A 502 -16.94 -10.96 0.46
N SER A 503 -18.13 -10.40 0.27
CA SER A 503 -18.90 -9.76 1.34
C SER A 503 -19.72 -10.79 2.14
N GLU A 504 -20.11 -10.42 3.37
CA GLU A 504 -21.07 -11.22 4.15
C GLU A 504 -22.42 -11.35 3.45
N GLU A 505 -22.90 -10.29 2.80
CA GLU A 505 -24.15 -10.30 2.03
C GLU A 505 -24.10 -11.37 0.93
N MET A 506 -22.99 -11.40 0.19
CA MET A 506 -22.78 -12.37 -0.87
C MET A 506 -22.69 -13.80 -0.30
N ALA A 507 -22.00 -14.02 0.82
CA ALA A 507 -21.95 -15.31 1.46
C ALA A 507 -23.36 -15.80 1.84
N ARG A 508 -24.15 -14.98 2.53
CA ARG A 508 -25.53 -15.33 2.92
C ARG A 508 -26.46 -15.59 1.73
N LYS A 509 -26.31 -14.83 0.64
CA LYS A 509 -27.10 -15.04 -0.59
C LYS A 509 -26.94 -16.46 -1.15
N PHE A 510 -25.78 -17.06 -0.99
CA PHE A 510 -25.47 -18.42 -1.43
C PHE A 510 -25.57 -19.46 -0.31
N GLY A 511 -26.19 -19.13 0.83
CA GLY A 511 -26.34 -20.07 1.95
C GLY A 511 -25.01 -20.45 2.62
N LEU A 512 -24.00 -19.58 2.51
CA LEU A 512 -22.71 -19.75 3.14
C LEU A 512 -22.69 -18.91 4.42
N GLU A 513 -22.51 -19.57 5.57
CA GLU A 513 -22.48 -18.89 6.86
C GLU A 513 -21.21 -18.04 7.00
N PRO A 514 -21.31 -16.71 7.26
CA PRO A 514 -20.13 -15.82 7.37
C PRO A 514 -19.12 -16.28 8.41
N GLU A 515 -19.58 -16.88 9.49
CA GLU A 515 -18.74 -17.39 10.59
C GLU A 515 -17.87 -18.57 10.18
N ALA A 516 -18.26 -19.31 9.15
CA ALA A 516 -17.45 -20.39 8.58
C ALA A 516 -16.25 -19.88 7.77
N HIS A 517 -16.29 -18.64 7.31
CA HIS A 517 -15.24 -18.03 6.51
C HIS A 517 -14.03 -17.60 7.35
N VAL A 518 -12.87 -17.54 6.73
CA VAL A 518 -11.72 -16.84 7.29
C VAL A 518 -11.96 -15.34 7.15
N ILE A 519 -11.90 -14.62 8.27
CA ILE A 519 -12.19 -13.18 8.34
C ILE A 519 -10.88 -12.40 8.35
N VAL A 520 -10.76 -11.40 7.48
CA VAL A 520 -9.63 -10.48 7.43
C VAL A 520 -9.81 -9.40 8.51
N LYS A 521 -8.82 -9.24 9.41
CA LYS A 521 -8.90 -8.26 10.51
C LYS A 521 -8.99 -6.81 10.04
N ASN A 522 -8.25 -6.46 8.99
CA ASN A 522 -8.15 -5.10 8.45
C ASN A 522 -8.44 -5.12 6.95
N PRO A 523 -9.69 -5.38 6.52
CA PRO A 523 -10.00 -5.39 5.10
C PRO A 523 -9.86 -3.99 4.49
N ILE A 524 -9.41 -3.92 3.24
CA ILE A 524 -9.30 -2.65 2.49
C ILE A 524 -10.67 -2.04 2.28
N ALA A 525 -11.68 -2.88 2.03
CA ALA A 525 -13.07 -2.48 1.88
C ALA A 525 -13.96 -3.40 2.73
N SER A 526 -15.02 -2.84 3.33
CA SER A 526 -15.92 -3.58 4.23
C SER A 526 -16.68 -4.72 3.54
N ASP A 527 -16.87 -4.64 2.23
CA ASP A 527 -17.49 -5.65 1.38
C ASP A 527 -16.51 -6.74 0.90
N GLN A 528 -15.27 -6.75 1.38
CA GLN A 528 -14.20 -7.69 1.03
C GLN A 528 -13.51 -8.26 2.28
N ALA A 529 -14.30 -8.59 3.29
CA ALA A 529 -13.78 -9.02 4.58
C ALA A 529 -13.64 -10.54 4.74
N LEU A 530 -14.27 -11.35 3.89
CA LEU A 530 -14.29 -12.80 3.99
C LEU A 530 -13.51 -13.46 2.86
N LEU A 531 -12.71 -14.49 3.17
CA LEU A 531 -12.12 -15.36 2.14
C LEU A 531 -13.15 -16.38 1.68
N ARG A 532 -13.24 -16.60 0.38
CA ARG A 532 -14.27 -17.44 -0.27
C ARG A 532 -14.19 -18.91 0.13
N LEU A 533 -15.33 -19.48 0.53
CA LEU A 533 -15.54 -20.93 0.73
C LEU A 533 -15.99 -21.64 -0.53
N SER A 534 -16.34 -20.91 -1.59
CA SER A 534 -16.72 -21.42 -2.89
C SER A 534 -16.39 -20.41 -3.97
N LEU A 535 -16.12 -20.88 -5.18
CA LEU A 535 -15.95 -20.03 -6.37
C LEU A 535 -17.29 -19.48 -6.87
N LEU A 536 -18.40 -20.11 -6.48
CA LEU A 536 -19.75 -19.84 -6.99
C LEU A 536 -20.18 -18.37 -6.88
N PRO A 537 -19.95 -17.65 -5.77
CA PRO A 537 -20.32 -16.24 -5.67
C PRO A 537 -19.65 -15.36 -6.73
N GLY A 538 -18.37 -15.58 -7.01
CA GLY A 538 -17.63 -14.87 -8.06
C GLY A 538 -18.13 -15.21 -9.45
N VAL A 539 -18.32 -16.49 -9.72
CA VAL A 539 -18.86 -17.02 -11.00
C VAL A 539 -20.25 -16.46 -11.26
N CYS A 540 -21.14 -16.44 -10.26
CA CYS A 540 -22.47 -15.84 -10.40
C CYS A 540 -22.44 -14.34 -10.69
N ARG A 541 -21.51 -13.60 -10.12
CA ARG A 541 -21.29 -12.19 -10.45
C ARG A 541 -20.93 -12.05 -11.93
N ASN A 542 -19.99 -12.85 -12.41
CA ASN A 542 -19.62 -12.86 -13.83
C ASN A 542 -20.82 -13.19 -14.74
N ILE A 543 -21.69 -14.13 -14.35
CA ILE A 543 -22.91 -14.44 -15.09
C ILE A 543 -23.82 -13.21 -15.14
N LEU A 544 -24.10 -12.58 -14.01
CA LEU A 544 -24.98 -11.41 -13.92
C LEU A 544 -24.46 -10.21 -14.72
N GLU A 545 -23.16 -9.96 -14.69
CA GLU A 545 -22.55 -8.87 -15.44
C GLU A 545 -22.57 -9.11 -16.96
N ASN A 546 -22.15 -10.29 -17.39
CA ASN A 546 -22.06 -10.62 -18.81
C ASN A 546 -23.43 -10.86 -19.47
N SER A 547 -24.42 -11.37 -18.73
CA SER A 547 -25.79 -11.60 -19.24
C SER A 547 -26.48 -10.31 -19.72
N ARG A 548 -26.02 -9.13 -19.27
CA ARG A 548 -26.51 -7.82 -19.74
C ARG A 548 -26.10 -7.53 -21.18
N HIS A 549 -25.00 -8.11 -21.63
CA HIS A 549 -24.36 -7.79 -22.91
C HIS A 549 -24.38 -8.95 -23.90
N LEU A 550 -24.44 -10.20 -23.40
CA LEU A 550 -24.35 -11.41 -24.20
C LEU A 550 -25.58 -12.29 -23.99
N THR A 551 -26.04 -12.93 -25.06
CA THR A 551 -27.20 -13.88 -25.04
C THR A 551 -26.78 -15.28 -24.63
N SER A 552 -25.51 -15.64 -24.84
CA SER A 552 -24.92 -16.91 -24.41
C SER A 552 -23.42 -16.80 -24.26
N PHE A 553 -22.84 -17.52 -23.29
CA PHE A 553 -21.40 -17.60 -23.07
C PHE A 553 -21.06 -18.83 -22.24
N ARG A 554 -19.75 -19.16 -22.29
CA ARG A 554 -19.12 -20.23 -21.52
C ARG A 554 -17.87 -19.70 -20.88
N PHE A 555 -17.70 -19.92 -19.59
CA PHE A 555 -16.45 -19.60 -18.92
C PHE A 555 -16.14 -20.62 -17.81
N PHE A 556 -14.87 -20.61 -17.36
CA PHE A 556 -14.43 -21.41 -16.24
C PHE A 556 -13.42 -20.64 -15.39
N GLU A 557 -13.30 -21.03 -14.15
CA GLU A 557 -12.25 -20.58 -13.23
C GLU A 557 -11.59 -21.81 -12.60
N ILE A 558 -10.24 -21.82 -12.56
CA ILE A 558 -9.49 -22.68 -11.65
C ILE A 558 -8.99 -21.79 -10.52
N GLY A 559 -9.59 -21.91 -9.36
CA GLY A 559 -9.36 -21.09 -8.19
C GLY A 559 -9.30 -21.93 -6.90
N ARG A 560 -8.99 -21.28 -5.79
CA ARG A 560 -8.94 -21.94 -4.48
C ARG A 560 -10.11 -21.52 -3.61
N GLU A 561 -10.71 -22.46 -2.93
CA GLU A 561 -11.59 -22.28 -1.79
C GLU A 561 -10.76 -22.29 -0.52
N VAL A 562 -11.10 -21.45 0.46
CA VAL A 562 -10.30 -21.26 1.68
C VAL A 562 -11.12 -21.70 2.90
N HIS A 563 -10.81 -22.84 3.46
CA HIS A 563 -11.54 -23.46 4.55
C HIS A 563 -10.82 -23.28 5.89
N LYS A 564 -11.54 -22.87 6.94
CA LYS A 564 -11.02 -22.79 8.30
C LYS A 564 -10.53 -24.17 8.80
N ARG A 565 -9.42 -24.16 9.53
CA ARG A 565 -9.00 -25.30 10.33
C ARG A 565 -9.06 -24.94 11.82
N PRO A 566 -9.25 -25.93 12.71
CA PRO A 566 -9.26 -25.70 14.15
C PRO A 566 -7.95 -25.07 14.67
N ALA A 567 -6.83 -25.38 14.02
CA ALA A 567 -5.52 -24.84 14.34
C ALA A 567 -4.66 -24.72 13.08
N GLY A 568 -3.73 -23.76 13.07
CA GLY A 568 -2.80 -23.52 11.96
C GLY A 568 -3.38 -22.64 10.87
N LEU A 569 -2.77 -22.73 9.67
CA LEU A 569 -3.23 -21.99 8.49
C LEU A 569 -4.50 -22.63 7.90
N PRO A 570 -5.36 -21.83 7.26
CA PRO A 570 -6.50 -22.35 6.52
C PRO A 570 -6.09 -23.36 5.45
N GLU A 571 -7.03 -24.22 5.07
CA GLU A 571 -6.85 -25.14 3.95
C GLU A 571 -7.29 -24.46 2.65
N GLU A 572 -6.44 -24.53 1.64
CA GLU A 572 -6.72 -24.02 0.31
C GLU A 572 -6.96 -25.18 -0.66
N VAL A 573 -8.21 -25.41 -1.04
CA VAL A 573 -8.61 -26.50 -1.93
C VAL A 573 -8.80 -25.97 -3.36
N PRO A 574 -8.04 -26.47 -4.33
CA PRO A 574 -8.23 -26.05 -5.72
C PRO A 574 -9.52 -26.64 -6.31
N HIS A 575 -10.33 -25.79 -6.92
CA HIS A 575 -11.56 -26.16 -7.63
C HIS A 575 -11.51 -25.70 -9.09
N LEU A 576 -12.11 -26.48 -9.98
CA LEU A 576 -12.50 -26.04 -11.32
C LEU A 576 -14.00 -25.79 -11.30
N MET A 577 -14.40 -24.54 -11.51
CA MET A 577 -15.80 -24.19 -11.69
C MET A 577 -16.04 -23.70 -13.12
N ALA A 578 -16.95 -24.35 -13.85
CA ALA A 578 -17.33 -23.96 -15.19
C ALA A 578 -18.80 -23.57 -15.24
N ALA A 579 -19.13 -22.61 -16.08
CA ALA A 579 -20.48 -22.11 -16.25
C ALA A 579 -20.87 -21.97 -17.72
N ILE A 580 -22.10 -22.28 -18.02
CA ILE A 580 -22.75 -22.00 -19.30
C ILE A 580 -24.00 -21.18 -19.02
N PHE A 581 -24.11 -20.07 -19.72
CA PHE A 581 -25.29 -19.22 -19.68
C PHE A 581 -25.99 -19.20 -21.07
N ALA A 582 -27.29 -19.25 -21.06
CA ALA A 582 -28.13 -18.98 -22.22
C ALA A 582 -29.37 -18.17 -21.78
N ARG A 583 -29.69 -17.11 -22.52
CA ARG A 583 -30.86 -16.26 -22.23
C ARG A 583 -32.14 -16.97 -22.57
N GLU A 584 -32.16 -17.77 -23.65
CA GLU A 584 -33.29 -18.52 -24.14
C GLU A 584 -33.06 -20.04 -24.01
N GLY A 585 -34.11 -20.80 -24.00
CA GLY A 585 -34.07 -22.26 -23.88
C GLY A 585 -34.46 -22.76 -22.50
N ASP A 586 -34.49 -24.08 -22.35
CA ASP A 586 -34.91 -24.77 -21.12
C ASP A 586 -33.76 -25.03 -20.12
N GLY A 587 -32.52 -24.72 -20.50
CA GLY A 587 -31.29 -24.90 -19.68
C GLY A 587 -30.72 -26.32 -19.71
N VAL A 588 -31.44 -27.31 -20.21
CA VAL A 588 -31.00 -28.71 -20.20
C VAL A 588 -29.75 -28.95 -21.06
N ALA A 589 -29.67 -28.28 -22.20
CA ALA A 589 -28.50 -28.38 -23.08
C ALA A 589 -27.20 -28.00 -22.36
N GLY A 590 -27.21 -26.94 -21.53
CA GLY A 590 -26.06 -26.52 -20.74
C GLY A 590 -25.59 -27.56 -19.72
N LEU A 591 -26.52 -28.26 -19.07
CA LEU A 591 -26.20 -29.36 -18.16
C LEU A 591 -25.49 -30.52 -18.87
N PHE A 592 -26.01 -30.94 -20.05
CA PHE A 592 -25.37 -32.02 -20.81
C PHE A 592 -23.99 -31.63 -21.35
N GLU A 593 -23.83 -30.37 -21.75
CA GLU A 593 -22.54 -29.84 -22.21
C GLU A 593 -21.50 -29.80 -21.07
N LEU A 594 -21.88 -29.36 -19.86
CA LEU A 594 -21.01 -29.42 -18.69
C LEU A 594 -20.76 -30.85 -18.21
N LYS A 595 -21.73 -31.76 -18.34
CA LYS A 595 -21.52 -33.19 -18.10
C LYS A 595 -20.41 -33.72 -19.03
N ARG A 596 -20.46 -33.38 -20.30
CA ARG A 596 -19.42 -33.74 -21.27
C ARG A 596 -18.08 -33.16 -20.88
N LEU A 597 -18.03 -31.89 -20.44
CA LEU A 597 -16.78 -31.30 -19.93
C LEU A 597 -16.24 -32.09 -18.74
N ALA A 598 -17.09 -32.48 -17.78
CA ALA A 598 -16.70 -33.29 -16.64
C ALA A 598 -16.10 -34.64 -17.10
N GLU A 599 -16.73 -35.32 -18.04
CA GLU A 599 -16.24 -36.59 -18.62
C GLU A 599 -14.90 -36.41 -19.37
N CYS A 600 -14.69 -35.26 -20.02
CA CYS A 600 -13.41 -34.94 -20.66
C CYS A 600 -12.30 -34.71 -19.64
N VAL A 601 -12.54 -33.89 -18.61
CA VAL A 601 -11.52 -33.53 -17.61
C VAL A 601 -11.28 -34.63 -16.56
N LEU A 602 -12.27 -35.49 -16.35
CA LEU A 602 -12.23 -36.59 -15.40
C LEU A 602 -12.84 -37.87 -16.04
N PRO A 603 -12.09 -38.55 -16.92
CA PRO A 603 -12.59 -39.75 -17.59
C PRO A 603 -13.05 -40.85 -16.62
N GLY A 604 -14.20 -41.43 -16.89
CA GLY A 604 -14.81 -42.46 -16.04
C GLY A 604 -15.67 -41.91 -14.89
N CYS A 605 -15.84 -40.59 -14.77
CA CYS A 605 -16.79 -40.03 -13.84
C CYS A 605 -18.25 -40.30 -14.31
N THR A 606 -19.17 -40.29 -13.35
CA THR A 606 -20.60 -40.44 -13.56
C THR A 606 -21.36 -39.29 -12.88
N ALA A 607 -22.40 -38.81 -13.51
CA ALA A 607 -23.33 -37.85 -12.90
C ALA A 607 -24.50 -38.61 -12.28
N VAL A 608 -24.62 -38.57 -10.97
CA VAL A 608 -25.69 -39.22 -10.21
C VAL A 608 -26.68 -38.13 -9.75
N ALA A 609 -27.95 -38.24 -10.16
CA ALA A 609 -28.95 -37.25 -9.78
C ALA A 609 -29.05 -37.07 -8.26
N SER A 610 -29.06 -35.83 -7.81
CA SER A 610 -29.23 -35.50 -6.40
C SER A 610 -30.66 -35.62 -5.97
N THR A 611 -30.94 -36.10 -4.76
CA THR A 611 -32.25 -36.04 -4.13
C THR A 611 -32.57 -34.62 -3.67
N ALA A 612 -33.82 -34.30 -3.42
CA ALA A 612 -34.24 -32.99 -2.93
C ALA A 612 -33.57 -32.62 -1.59
N ALA A 613 -33.26 -33.60 -0.75
CA ALA A 613 -32.56 -33.38 0.52
C ALA A 613 -31.03 -33.04 0.37
N GLU A 614 -30.44 -33.42 -0.77
CA GLU A 614 -29.04 -33.16 -1.10
C GLU A 614 -28.82 -31.87 -1.89
N THR A 615 -29.90 -31.24 -2.34
CA THR A 615 -29.86 -30.04 -3.17
C THR A 615 -29.64 -28.81 -2.31
N ARG A 616 -28.71 -27.94 -2.70
CA ARG A 616 -28.37 -26.70 -1.98
C ARG A 616 -29.33 -25.57 -2.41
N VAL A 617 -29.42 -24.52 -1.58
CA VAL A 617 -30.35 -23.39 -1.77
C VAL A 617 -30.25 -22.72 -3.14
N PHE A 618 -29.08 -22.69 -3.73
CA PHE A 618 -28.79 -22.06 -5.03
C PHE A 618 -28.90 -23.03 -6.22
N GLU A 619 -29.15 -24.30 -5.97
CA GLU A 619 -29.28 -25.33 -7.00
C GLU A 619 -30.76 -25.55 -7.37
N HIS A 620 -31.03 -25.80 -8.64
CA HIS A 620 -32.38 -26.16 -9.08
C HIS A 620 -32.76 -27.53 -8.51
N PRO A 621 -33.93 -27.67 -7.85
CA PRO A 621 -34.27 -28.87 -7.08
C PRO A 621 -34.35 -30.16 -7.88
N GLU A 622 -34.63 -30.07 -9.19
CA GLU A 622 -34.76 -31.24 -10.09
C GLU A 622 -33.59 -31.33 -11.09
N ARG A 623 -32.63 -30.39 -11.07
CA ARG A 623 -31.56 -30.31 -12.06
C ARG A 623 -30.20 -30.16 -11.37
N ALA A 624 -29.94 -31.09 -10.47
CA ALA A 624 -28.69 -31.21 -9.75
C ALA A 624 -28.20 -32.64 -9.71
N ALA A 625 -26.89 -32.83 -9.79
CA ALA A 625 -26.25 -34.14 -9.76
C ALA A 625 -24.91 -34.04 -8.99
N SER A 626 -24.54 -35.13 -8.34
CA SER A 626 -23.19 -35.37 -7.82
C SER A 626 -22.34 -35.94 -8.94
N ILE A 627 -21.14 -35.39 -9.15
CA ILE A 627 -20.11 -35.97 -10.02
C ILE A 627 -19.32 -36.95 -9.16
N GLN A 628 -19.34 -38.23 -9.55
CA GLN A 628 -18.72 -39.30 -8.81
C GLN A 628 -17.72 -40.07 -9.69
N ILE A 629 -16.67 -40.57 -9.06
CA ILE A 629 -15.75 -41.52 -9.66
C ILE A 629 -15.53 -42.68 -8.68
N ALA A 630 -15.71 -43.91 -9.13
CA ALA A 630 -15.67 -45.13 -8.30
C ALA A 630 -16.51 -45.01 -7.00
N GLY A 631 -17.65 -44.31 -7.07
CA GLY A 631 -18.57 -44.09 -5.94
C GLY A 631 -18.20 -42.94 -5.00
N ALA A 632 -17.03 -42.33 -5.17
CA ALA A 632 -16.63 -41.15 -4.41
C ALA A 632 -17.11 -39.85 -5.09
N SER A 633 -17.74 -38.94 -4.35
CA SER A 633 -18.14 -37.64 -4.86
C SER A 633 -16.88 -36.73 -4.99
N VAL A 634 -16.71 -36.17 -6.19
CA VAL A 634 -15.60 -35.24 -6.52
C VAL A 634 -16.08 -33.91 -7.04
N GLY A 635 -17.40 -33.71 -7.09
CA GLY A 635 -17.95 -32.44 -7.55
C GLY A 635 -19.47 -32.47 -7.72
N ARG A 636 -19.98 -31.38 -8.29
CA ARG A 636 -21.39 -31.15 -8.51
C ARG A 636 -21.66 -30.56 -9.89
N LEU A 637 -22.77 -30.93 -10.45
CA LEU A 637 -23.31 -30.39 -11.71
C LEU A 637 -24.74 -29.97 -11.46
N PHE A 638 -25.10 -28.72 -11.69
CA PHE A 638 -26.44 -28.22 -11.41
C PHE A 638 -26.79 -27.00 -12.28
N GLU A 639 -28.09 -26.76 -12.43
CA GLU A 639 -28.62 -25.49 -12.92
C GLU A 639 -28.81 -24.55 -11.73
N LEU A 640 -28.48 -23.25 -11.90
CA LEU A 640 -28.75 -22.24 -10.88
C LEU A 640 -30.25 -22.11 -10.62
N HIS A 641 -30.61 -22.02 -9.34
CA HIS A 641 -32.00 -21.77 -8.95
C HIS A 641 -32.45 -20.39 -9.49
N PRO A 642 -33.70 -20.24 -9.98
CA PRO A 642 -34.20 -18.94 -10.47
C PRO A 642 -34.06 -17.78 -9.48
N ASN A 643 -34.07 -18.04 -8.16
CA ASN A 643 -33.86 -17.05 -7.11
C ASN A 643 -32.43 -16.47 -7.08
N ALA A 644 -31.51 -17.00 -7.84
CA ALA A 644 -30.17 -16.40 -7.99
C ALA A 644 -30.20 -15.05 -8.73
N GLY A 645 -31.34 -14.68 -9.34
CA GLY A 645 -31.56 -13.39 -9.99
C GLY A 645 -30.94 -13.29 -11.39
N VAL A 646 -30.71 -14.43 -12.05
CA VAL A 646 -30.18 -14.50 -13.42
C VAL A 646 -31.37 -14.53 -14.41
N GLU A 647 -31.40 -13.53 -15.31
CA GLU A 647 -32.38 -13.47 -16.40
C GLU A 647 -31.94 -14.41 -17.54
N GLY A 648 -32.34 -15.67 -17.46
CA GLY A 648 -31.95 -16.75 -18.37
C GLY A 648 -31.69 -18.05 -17.61
N ARG A 649 -30.94 -18.94 -18.23
CA ARG A 649 -30.58 -20.23 -17.65
C ARG A 649 -29.06 -20.33 -17.51
N ALA A 650 -28.60 -20.77 -16.36
CA ALA A 650 -27.18 -20.97 -16.12
C ALA A 650 -26.94 -22.35 -15.49
N ALA A 651 -26.12 -23.14 -16.14
CA ALA A 651 -25.64 -24.41 -15.63
C ALA A 651 -24.23 -24.25 -15.07
N ILE A 652 -23.94 -24.95 -13.99
CA ILE A 652 -22.68 -24.90 -13.25
C ILE A 652 -22.12 -26.30 -13.07
N LEU A 653 -20.81 -26.45 -13.31
CA LEU A 653 -20.00 -27.61 -12.92
C LEU A 653 -18.99 -27.11 -11.89
N ASP A 654 -18.89 -27.78 -10.76
CA ASP A 654 -17.92 -27.54 -9.70
C ASP A 654 -17.19 -28.83 -9.38
N LEU A 655 -15.88 -28.87 -9.56
CA LEU A 655 -15.01 -30.04 -9.31
C LEU A 655 -13.94 -29.72 -8.29
N ASP A 656 -13.85 -30.51 -7.25
CA ASP A 656 -12.70 -30.53 -6.34
C ASP A 656 -11.50 -31.16 -7.05
N LEU A 657 -10.53 -30.34 -7.39
CA LEU A 657 -9.35 -30.78 -8.14
C LEU A 657 -8.36 -31.58 -7.29
N HIS A 658 -8.39 -31.43 -5.96
CA HIS A 658 -7.58 -32.26 -5.08
C HIS A 658 -8.11 -33.67 -5.04
N ALA A 659 -9.42 -33.83 -4.87
CA ALA A 659 -10.09 -35.11 -4.92
C ALA A 659 -9.97 -35.76 -6.32
N ALA A 660 -10.17 -34.99 -7.40
CA ALA A 660 -10.07 -35.46 -8.76
C ALA A 660 -8.64 -35.92 -9.13
N PHE A 661 -7.61 -35.19 -8.70
CA PHE A 661 -6.20 -35.53 -8.94
C PHE A 661 -5.79 -36.87 -8.35
N ALA A 662 -6.40 -37.30 -7.26
CA ALA A 662 -6.14 -38.59 -6.67
C ALA A 662 -6.48 -39.78 -7.62
N TRP A 663 -7.40 -39.58 -8.53
CA TRP A 663 -7.85 -40.56 -9.52
C TRP A 663 -7.07 -40.51 -10.83
N GLU A 664 -6.32 -39.47 -11.11
CA GLU A 664 -5.54 -39.32 -12.36
C GLU A 664 -4.39 -40.32 -12.51
N LYS A 665 -4.00 -41.00 -11.46
CA LYS A 665 -2.85 -41.94 -11.44
C LYS A 665 -3.06 -43.19 -12.27
N ASN A 666 -4.22 -43.38 -12.89
CA ASN A 666 -4.46 -44.51 -13.76
C ASN A 666 -3.81 -44.27 -15.13
N GLU A 667 -2.69 -44.90 -15.39
CA GLU A 667 -2.08 -44.92 -16.71
C GLU A 667 -3.07 -45.49 -17.72
N VAL A 668 -3.32 -44.73 -18.77
CA VAL A 668 -4.06 -45.26 -19.94
C VAL A 668 -3.20 -46.34 -20.58
N ARG A 669 -3.61 -47.58 -20.42
CA ARG A 669 -2.91 -48.69 -21.05
C ARG A 669 -3.47 -48.95 -22.43
N TYR A 670 -2.55 -49.15 -23.39
CA TYR A 670 -2.92 -49.52 -24.75
C TYR A 670 -3.71 -50.84 -24.72
N GLN A 671 -4.89 -50.85 -25.34
CA GLN A 671 -5.64 -52.06 -25.61
C GLN A 671 -5.63 -52.30 -27.12
N PRO A 672 -5.16 -53.47 -27.58
CA PRO A 672 -5.19 -53.80 -29.00
C PRO A 672 -6.60 -53.79 -29.52
N LEU A 673 -6.76 -53.30 -30.73
CA LEU A 673 -8.01 -53.42 -31.46
C LEU A 673 -8.35 -54.92 -31.65
N SER A 674 -9.68 -55.24 -31.55
CA SER A 674 -10.15 -56.59 -31.86
C SER A 674 -9.75 -56.97 -33.29
N ARG A 675 -9.18 -58.19 -33.44
CA ARG A 675 -8.84 -58.75 -34.75
C ARG A 675 -10.04 -59.45 -35.43
N TYR A 676 -11.11 -59.62 -34.68
CA TYR A 676 -12.28 -60.35 -35.12
C TYR A 676 -13.48 -59.43 -35.26
N PRO A 677 -14.34 -59.62 -36.28
CA PRO A 677 -15.53 -58.82 -36.47
C PRO A 677 -16.46 -58.93 -35.27
N THR A 678 -17.11 -57.83 -34.95
CA THR A 678 -18.15 -57.71 -33.92
C THR A 678 -19.53 -57.69 -34.56
N SER A 679 -20.54 -58.08 -33.83
CA SER A 679 -21.94 -57.99 -34.21
C SER A 679 -22.70 -57.05 -33.31
N SER A 680 -23.50 -56.16 -33.89
CA SER A 680 -24.29 -55.21 -33.11
C SER A 680 -25.78 -55.50 -33.26
N PHE A 681 -26.55 -55.30 -32.18
CA PHE A 681 -27.99 -55.36 -32.19
C PHE A 681 -28.56 -54.31 -31.23
N ASP A 682 -29.79 -53.86 -31.53
CA ASP A 682 -30.47 -52.84 -30.73
C ASP A 682 -31.49 -53.54 -29.81
N LEU A 683 -31.57 -53.08 -28.55
CA LEU A 683 -32.60 -53.45 -27.59
C LEU A 683 -33.32 -52.18 -27.12
N SER A 684 -34.66 -52.25 -27.09
CA SER A 684 -35.51 -51.17 -26.59
C SER A 684 -36.15 -51.58 -25.27
N VAL A 685 -35.79 -50.91 -24.21
CA VAL A 685 -36.27 -51.18 -22.85
C VAL A 685 -37.38 -50.20 -22.51
N VAL A 686 -38.51 -50.71 -22.09
CA VAL A 686 -39.66 -49.89 -21.61
C VAL A 686 -39.56 -49.75 -20.11
N CYS A 687 -39.52 -48.50 -19.64
CA CYS A 687 -39.34 -48.17 -18.24
C CYS A 687 -40.24 -47.02 -17.80
N GLU A 688 -40.20 -46.62 -16.56
CA GLU A 688 -40.90 -45.46 -16.06
C GLU A 688 -40.37 -44.17 -16.69
N LEU A 689 -41.22 -43.17 -16.92
CA LEU A 689 -40.87 -41.92 -17.58
C LEU A 689 -39.69 -41.19 -16.91
N ARG A 690 -39.62 -41.21 -15.57
CA ARG A 690 -38.59 -40.52 -14.79
C ARG A 690 -37.36 -41.39 -14.49
N GLU A 691 -37.35 -42.66 -14.89
CA GLU A 691 -36.19 -43.51 -14.63
C GLU A 691 -34.96 -43.04 -15.42
N PRO A 692 -33.80 -42.84 -14.75
CA PRO A 692 -32.58 -42.40 -15.42
C PRO A 692 -32.10 -43.45 -16.44
N VAL A 693 -31.71 -42.99 -17.63
CA VAL A 693 -31.16 -43.86 -18.69
C VAL A 693 -29.89 -44.58 -18.22
N GLY A 694 -29.08 -43.95 -17.37
CA GLY A 694 -27.88 -44.53 -16.80
C GLY A 694 -28.16 -45.76 -15.93
N THR A 695 -29.27 -45.75 -15.16
CA THR A 695 -29.71 -46.92 -14.35
C THR A 695 -29.99 -48.10 -15.22
N ILE A 696 -30.70 -47.89 -16.34
CA ILE A 696 -30.99 -48.93 -17.33
C ILE A 696 -29.69 -49.48 -17.96
N GLY A 697 -28.74 -48.58 -18.27
CA GLY A 697 -27.45 -48.94 -18.84
C GLY A 697 -26.63 -49.84 -17.86
N VAL A 698 -26.67 -49.55 -16.55
CA VAL A 698 -26.03 -50.36 -15.52
C VAL A 698 -26.67 -51.75 -15.48
N ARG A 699 -28.01 -51.85 -15.47
CA ARG A 699 -28.72 -53.10 -15.47
C ARG A 699 -28.46 -53.93 -16.74
N LEU A 700 -28.37 -53.25 -17.89
CA LEU A 700 -27.94 -53.89 -19.12
C LEU A 700 -26.54 -54.46 -19.04
N ARG A 701 -25.59 -53.73 -18.41
CA ARG A 701 -24.22 -54.19 -18.24
C ARG A 701 -24.16 -55.39 -17.27
N GLU A 702 -24.92 -55.35 -16.17
CA GLU A 702 -25.07 -56.49 -15.23
C GLU A 702 -25.63 -57.71 -15.90
N ALA A 703 -26.63 -57.54 -16.80
CA ALA A 703 -27.24 -58.64 -17.55
C ALA A 703 -26.40 -59.16 -18.72
N SER A 704 -25.32 -58.40 -19.07
CA SER A 704 -24.43 -58.70 -20.20
C SER A 704 -23.23 -59.50 -19.72
N GLY A 705 -22.86 -60.56 -20.42
CA GLY A 705 -21.59 -61.26 -20.16
C GLY A 705 -20.37 -60.56 -20.78
N ASP A 706 -19.20 -61.16 -20.64
CA ASP A 706 -17.91 -60.63 -21.10
C ASP A 706 -17.82 -60.44 -22.62
N ASP A 707 -18.63 -61.09 -23.39
CA ASP A 707 -18.71 -60.98 -24.85
C ASP A 707 -19.43 -59.72 -25.35
N VAL A 708 -20.04 -58.90 -24.45
CA VAL A 708 -20.58 -57.57 -24.82
C VAL A 708 -19.54 -56.50 -24.58
N GLN A 709 -18.95 -56.02 -25.64
CA GLN A 709 -17.84 -55.03 -25.62
C GLN A 709 -18.32 -53.59 -25.33
N SER A 710 -19.46 -53.17 -25.92
CA SER A 710 -20.01 -51.84 -25.69
C SER A 710 -21.55 -51.87 -25.58
N ILE A 711 -22.09 -50.90 -24.81
CA ILE A 711 -23.50 -50.60 -24.67
C ILE A 711 -23.65 -49.10 -24.89
N GLU A 712 -24.30 -48.69 -25.95
CA GLU A 712 -24.44 -47.31 -26.34
C GLU A 712 -25.90 -46.89 -26.33
N PHE A 713 -26.19 -45.73 -25.72
CA PHE A 713 -27.51 -45.12 -25.80
C PHE A 713 -27.80 -44.66 -27.24
N VAL A 714 -28.93 -45.03 -27.82
CA VAL A 714 -29.31 -44.64 -29.18
C VAL A 714 -30.35 -43.52 -29.15
N ARG A 715 -31.46 -43.75 -28.44
CA ARG A 715 -32.58 -42.80 -28.35
C ARG A 715 -33.55 -43.12 -27.24
N GLU A 716 -34.28 -42.12 -26.84
CA GLU A 716 -35.43 -42.20 -25.98
C GLU A 716 -36.70 -41.88 -26.79
N TYR A 717 -37.80 -42.58 -26.52
CA TYR A 717 -39.07 -42.35 -27.14
C TYR A 717 -40.17 -42.27 -26.09
N THR A 718 -41.02 -41.26 -26.20
CA THR A 718 -42.22 -41.06 -25.40
C THR A 718 -43.41 -40.86 -26.34
N GLY A 719 -44.61 -41.30 -25.95
CA GLY A 719 -45.81 -41.12 -26.74
C GLY A 719 -46.44 -42.46 -27.23
N ALA A 720 -47.58 -42.39 -27.94
CA ALA A 720 -48.27 -43.54 -28.37
C ALA A 720 -47.41 -44.50 -29.21
N PRO A 721 -47.48 -45.82 -28.99
CA PRO A 721 -48.40 -46.54 -28.18
C PRO A 721 -48.04 -46.88 -26.74
N LEU A 722 -47.03 -46.09 -26.18
CA LEU A 722 -46.64 -46.22 -24.75
C LEU A 722 -47.67 -45.52 -23.86
N PRO A 723 -47.89 -46.02 -22.63
CA PRO A 723 -48.62 -45.28 -21.59
C PRO A 723 -47.92 -43.94 -21.30
N ALA A 724 -48.67 -42.95 -20.82
CA ALA A 724 -48.17 -41.60 -20.59
C ALA A 724 -47.09 -41.53 -19.48
N ASP A 725 -47.06 -42.52 -18.59
CA ASP A 725 -46.10 -42.69 -17.50
C ASP A 725 -44.87 -43.53 -17.87
N ARG A 726 -44.77 -43.97 -19.15
CA ARG A 726 -43.69 -44.85 -19.64
C ARG A 726 -42.93 -44.21 -20.80
N LYS A 727 -41.67 -44.62 -20.91
CA LYS A 727 -40.78 -44.35 -22.04
C LYS A 727 -40.09 -45.61 -22.53
N SER A 728 -39.63 -45.58 -23.76
CA SER A 728 -38.81 -46.62 -24.36
C SER A 728 -37.41 -46.08 -24.61
N VAL A 729 -36.40 -46.72 -24.05
CA VAL A 729 -34.98 -46.35 -24.19
C VAL A 729 -34.29 -47.41 -25.04
N SER A 730 -33.72 -47.02 -26.17
CA SER A 730 -33.02 -47.93 -27.10
C SER A 730 -31.55 -47.87 -26.87
N PHE A 731 -30.91 -49.03 -26.74
CA PHE A 731 -29.48 -49.21 -26.64
C PHE A 731 -28.95 -50.06 -27.77
N ARG A 732 -27.79 -49.72 -28.29
CA ARG A 732 -27.01 -50.57 -29.21
C ARG A 732 -25.98 -51.33 -28.40
N LEU A 733 -25.99 -52.65 -28.52
CA LEU A 733 -25.03 -53.53 -27.86
C LEU A 733 -24.14 -54.13 -28.95
N THR A 734 -22.82 -54.08 -28.71
CA THR A 734 -21.84 -54.67 -29.62
C THR A 734 -21.23 -55.89 -28.93
N ALA A 735 -21.42 -57.06 -29.53
CA ALA A 735 -20.91 -58.34 -29.06
C ALA A 735 -19.70 -58.80 -29.89
N GLY A 736 -18.70 -59.36 -29.23
CA GLY A 736 -17.50 -59.86 -29.90
C GLY A 736 -16.58 -60.59 -28.93
N ALA A 737 -16.08 -61.72 -29.32
CA ALA A 737 -15.12 -62.50 -28.53
C ALA A 737 -13.67 -62.09 -28.88
N SER A 738 -12.76 -62.14 -27.86
CA SER A 738 -11.34 -61.77 -27.99
C SER A 738 -10.48 -62.69 -28.86
N GLY A 739 -10.91 -63.93 -29.03
CA GLY A 739 -10.14 -64.98 -29.67
C GLY A 739 -10.72 -65.54 -30.97
N ARG A 740 -11.96 -65.19 -31.37
CA ARG A 740 -12.64 -65.69 -32.54
C ARG A 740 -13.85 -64.81 -32.94
N THR A 741 -14.40 -65.04 -34.11
CA THR A 741 -15.65 -64.45 -34.53
C THR A 741 -16.84 -65.20 -33.91
N LEU A 742 -17.83 -64.48 -33.38
CA LEU A 742 -19.07 -65.06 -32.87
C LEU A 742 -19.96 -65.48 -34.06
N SER A 743 -20.60 -66.63 -33.97
CA SER A 743 -21.66 -67.05 -34.89
C SER A 743 -22.97 -66.33 -34.63
N SER A 744 -23.88 -66.30 -35.61
CA SER A 744 -25.20 -65.70 -35.46
C SER A 744 -26.01 -66.37 -34.33
N ASP A 745 -25.84 -67.68 -34.14
CA ASP A 745 -26.53 -68.39 -33.06
C ASP A 745 -26.01 -67.99 -31.66
N GLU A 746 -24.71 -67.82 -31.53
CA GLU A 746 -24.09 -67.34 -30.28
C GLU A 746 -24.51 -65.91 -29.94
N VAL A 747 -24.57 -65.00 -30.93
CA VAL A 747 -25.12 -63.67 -30.75
C VAL A 747 -26.58 -63.73 -30.36
N GLY A 748 -27.36 -64.64 -30.95
CA GLY A 748 -28.76 -64.89 -30.55
C GLY A 748 -28.88 -65.37 -29.09
N VAL A 749 -28.01 -66.23 -28.64
CA VAL A 749 -27.94 -66.68 -27.22
C VAL A 749 -27.63 -65.52 -26.30
N ILE A 750 -26.60 -64.70 -26.61
CA ILE A 750 -26.22 -63.50 -25.81
C ILE A 750 -27.41 -62.55 -25.72
N ARG A 751 -28.06 -62.25 -26.85
CA ARG A 751 -29.25 -61.40 -26.90
C ARG A 751 -30.39 -61.94 -26.02
N THR A 752 -30.67 -63.24 -26.11
CA THR A 752 -31.76 -63.89 -25.35
C THR A 752 -31.44 -63.88 -23.85
N SER A 753 -30.18 -64.11 -23.46
CA SER A 753 -29.72 -64.01 -22.07
C SER A 753 -29.90 -62.62 -21.48
N ILE A 754 -29.53 -61.58 -22.24
CA ILE A 754 -29.67 -60.18 -21.80
C ILE A 754 -31.15 -59.82 -21.63
N ILE A 755 -32.00 -60.24 -22.60
CA ILE A 755 -33.47 -60.05 -22.51
C ILE A 755 -34.02 -60.71 -21.25
N ALA A 756 -33.60 -61.94 -20.96
CA ALA A 756 -34.03 -62.66 -19.74
C ALA A 756 -33.57 -61.95 -18.47
N GLY A 757 -32.30 -61.49 -18.41
CA GLY A 757 -31.76 -60.71 -17.31
C GLY A 757 -32.51 -59.39 -17.07
N MET A 758 -32.78 -58.67 -18.12
CA MET A 758 -33.54 -57.42 -18.01
C MET A 758 -34.99 -57.64 -17.54
N ARG A 759 -35.65 -58.74 -18.03
CA ARG A 759 -36.97 -59.11 -17.53
C ARG A 759 -36.96 -59.51 -16.05
N ALA A 760 -35.90 -60.17 -15.59
CA ALA A 760 -35.74 -60.48 -14.19
C ALA A 760 -35.62 -59.20 -13.31
N HIS A 761 -35.12 -58.09 -13.86
CA HIS A 761 -35.13 -56.79 -13.25
C HIS A 761 -36.44 -56.00 -13.42
N GLY A 762 -37.49 -56.62 -14.00
CA GLY A 762 -38.81 -56.02 -14.14
C GLY A 762 -39.01 -55.14 -15.37
N TYR A 763 -38.10 -55.17 -16.36
CA TYR A 763 -38.21 -54.37 -17.57
C TYR A 763 -38.94 -55.14 -18.71
N ASP A 764 -39.81 -54.42 -19.40
CA ASP A 764 -40.36 -54.90 -20.67
C ASP A 764 -39.44 -54.47 -21.82
N LEU A 765 -39.16 -55.41 -22.75
CA LEU A 765 -38.36 -55.16 -23.94
C LEU A 765 -39.21 -55.25 -25.20
N ARG A 766 -39.12 -54.26 -26.06
CA ARG A 766 -39.57 -54.32 -27.44
C ARG A 766 -38.45 -54.95 -28.28
N VAL A 767 -38.66 -56.11 -28.76
CA VAL A 767 -37.69 -56.90 -29.53
C VAL A 767 -37.88 -56.70 -31.02
#